data_72c18a4396329df66be0b7fa5540af9c
#
_entry.id   72c18a4396329df66be0b7fa5540af9c
#
_cell.length_a   1.000
_cell.length_b   1.000
_cell.length_c   1.000
_cell.angle_alpha   90.00
_cell.angle_beta   90.00
_cell.angle_gamma   90.00
#
_symmetry.space_group_name_H-M   'P 1'
#
loop_
_entity.id
_entity.type
_entity.pdbx_description
1 polymer ?
#
loop_
_entity_poly.entity_id
_entity_poly.type
_entity_poly.pdbx_seq_one_letter_code
_entity_poly.pdbx_strand_id
1 'polypeptide(L)'
;MSEPKISVILPVYDVEDYLTETLDCILKQSMIDDLEVIMVDDGSTDESRYIIERYALDYDNFYAYHKTNEGQGIARNYALELAKGDYVHFLDSDDYLPVNAYETLYDIALRNDSDFVIANVKRFARYNIWDDILFKNSYKGISDVIDSTSLNEMPSIIWDTITCNKLYKREFLLNNSIRFPEKHISFEDIPFSMESYILADNISITPEVCYYWRFRNDHTSTTQQDSDVASIRARLEILRSVHEMLIRYNVGQNIADREYLKWINHDLKFFIKRFDHFPKGQHRELFDEIRELVMLIPDYIIESQNTYKKVIFKMVLNNDFDNFIKFAPLENELFDNPHIPEFITGEYESYFDFKEAAKDEELMAEITDVSNDETGILIKFDAKVSYLSDDCKHEISASLLEGDSRYPLEVKESQITIPSDFIRDKKHSVIEVCCRFDGIEKRCLLKNRHRKSIEFEDFYLDLNIGMNSRLYIDIMKRTDNSIVINDIHYKNGSFVLRGTSKEGIGDVYIENIITFDRIECPLNHAGEVTFEISESDLQDAAVKKWEINSRQYPNSISVSEPFEFYRNHSKIRFINSRNKILIENDVYNPIEELDALNSQNNELKSQISSLNGEKSKLDSENNRLKKENAEMNERISQFKSRKVVKIADKLKLN
;
A
#
# COMPACT_ATOMS: atom_id res chain seq x y z
N MET A 1 18.72 22.94 -29.71
CA MET A 1 18.02 21.71 -29.32
C MET A 1 16.81 21.59 -30.24
N SER A 2 16.45 20.41 -30.69
CA SER A 2 15.14 20.14 -31.34
C SER A 2 14.01 20.55 -30.39
N GLU A 3 12.83 20.88 -30.90
CA GLU A 3 11.66 21.04 -30.02
C GLU A 3 11.40 19.73 -29.29
N PRO A 4 11.08 19.77 -27.98
CA PRO A 4 10.84 18.56 -27.20
C PRO A 4 9.57 17.86 -27.70
N LYS A 5 9.56 16.54 -27.70
CA LYS A 5 8.37 15.74 -28.00
C LYS A 5 7.42 15.65 -26.83
N ILE A 6 7.98 15.54 -25.61
CA ILE A 6 7.20 15.39 -24.37
C ILE A 6 7.68 16.40 -23.34
N SER A 7 6.74 17.11 -22.71
CA SER A 7 6.95 17.90 -21.51
C SER A 7 6.55 17.09 -20.30
N VAL A 8 7.53 16.76 -19.46
CA VAL A 8 7.31 16.07 -18.17
C VAL A 8 7.12 17.13 -17.09
N ILE A 9 5.96 17.14 -16.46
CA ILE A 9 5.59 18.14 -15.45
C ILE A 9 5.64 17.50 -14.07
N LEU A 10 6.50 18.01 -13.18
CA LEU A 10 6.65 17.56 -11.80
C LEU A 10 6.26 18.67 -10.83
N PRO A 11 5.14 18.56 -10.12
CA PRO A 11 4.91 19.36 -8.91
C PRO A 11 5.78 18.82 -7.78
N VAL A 12 6.47 19.70 -7.05
CA VAL A 12 7.41 19.35 -5.98
C VAL A 12 7.01 20.08 -4.70
N TYR A 13 6.81 19.32 -3.62
CA TYR A 13 6.53 19.89 -2.29
C TYR A 13 6.91 18.89 -1.20
N ASP A 14 7.91 19.24 -0.36
CA ASP A 14 8.39 18.46 0.80
C ASP A 14 8.55 16.96 0.49
N VAL A 15 9.45 16.63 -0.47
CA VAL A 15 9.63 15.28 -1.04
C VAL A 15 11.10 14.88 -1.19
N GLU A 16 11.99 15.48 -0.41
CA GLU A 16 13.45 15.29 -0.51
C GLU A 16 13.91 13.83 -0.50
N ASP A 17 13.21 12.97 0.27
CA ASP A 17 13.54 11.54 0.41
C ASP A 17 13.33 10.71 -0.85
N TYR A 18 12.46 11.16 -1.78
CA TYR A 18 12.05 10.41 -2.97
C TYR A 18 12.44 11.07 -4.29
N LEU A 19 12.57 12.39 -4.29
CA LEU A 19 12.72 13.23 -5.49
C LEU A 19 13.91 12.83 -6.38
N THR A 20 15.05 12.53 -5.77
CA THR A 20 16.26 12.12 -6.51
C THR A 20 16.01 10.82 -7.29
N GLU A 21 15.31 9.85 -6.69
CA GLU A 21 14.98 8.58 -7.36
C GLU A 21 14.05 8.80 -8.57
N THR A 22 13.06 9.68 -8.42
CA THR A 22 12.14 10.06 -9.51
C THR A 22 12.88 10.79 -10.64
N LEU A 23 13.74 11.76 -10.34
CA LEU A 23 14.52 12.48 -11.35
C LEU A 23 15.52 11.57 -12.06
N ASP A 24 16.17 10.66 -11.34
CA ASP A 24 17.06 9.66 -11.92
C ASP A 24 16.36 8.69 -12.86
N CYS A 25 15.08 8.34 -12.58
CA CYS A 25 14.33 7.48 -13.49
C CYS A 25 13.95 8.21 -14.80
N ILE A 26 13.78 9.53 -14.77
CA ILE A 26 13.59 10.33 -15.99
C ILE A 26 14.88 10.39 -16.79
N LEU A 27 16.02 10.59 -16.17
CA LEU A 27 17.34 10.59 -16.85
C LEU A 27 17.63 9.26 -17.56
N LYS A 28 17.07 8.16 -17.10
CA LYS A 28 17.24 6.82 -17.68
C LYS A 28 16.28 6.51 -18.83
N GLN A 29 15.34 7.39 -19.12
CA GLN A 29 14.37 7.14 -20.20
C GLN A 29 15.06 7.03 -21.57
N SER A 30 14.60 6.06 -22.39
CA SER A 30 15.12 5.84 -23.74
C SER A 30 14.98 7.08 -24.66
N MET A 31 14.03 7.97 -24.34
CA MET A 31 13.75 9.21 -25.08
C MET A 31 14.27 10.47 -24.35
N ILE A 32 15.24 10.39 -23.46
CA ILE A 32 15.68 11.55 -22.65
C ILE A 32 16.04 12.79 -23.46
N ASP A 33 16.61 12.62 -24.65
CA ASP A 33 17.00 13.72 -25.55
C ASP A 33 15.77 14.42 -26.21
N ASP A 34 14.60 13.81 -26.18
CA ASP A 34 13.33 14.33 -26.70
C ASP A 34 12.42 14.88 -25.59
N LEU A 35 12.88 14.87 -24.32
CA LEU A 35 12.12 15.36 -23.18
C LEU A 35 12.53 16.78 -22.77
N GLU A 36 11.57 17.56 -22.30
CA GLU A 36 11.82 18.66 -21.37
C GLU A 36 11.17 18.32 -20.01
N VAL A 37 11.85 18.63 -18.91
CA VAL A 37 11.41 18.33 -17.55
C VAL A 37 11.17 19.62 -16.81
N ILE A 38 9.91 19.92 -16.49
CA ILE A 38 9.50 21.17 -15.85
C ILE A 38 9.16 20.85 -14.40
N MET A 39 10.06 21.19 -13.49
CA MET A 39 9.94 20.97 -12.06
C MET A 39 9.45 22.26 -11.39
N VAL A 40 8.33 22.19 -10.68
CA VAL A 40 7.75 23.35 -10.00
C VAL A 40 7.71 23.10 -8.50
N ASP A 41 8.62 23.74 -7.76
CA ASP A 41 8.62 23.77 -6.32
C ASP A 41 7.45 24.64 -5.82
N ASP A 42 6.49 24.03 -5.17
CA ASP A 42 5.31 24.67 -4.60
C ASP A 42 5.54 25.14 -3.15
N GLY A 43 6.75 25.71 -2.90
CA GLY A 43 7.10 26.29 -1.62
C GLY A 43 7.59 25.30 -0.58
N SER A 44 8.41 24.32 -0.97
CA SER A 44 9.01 23.33 -0.08
C SER A 44 9.81 23.96 1.04
N THR A 45 9.81 23.31 2.20
CA THR A 45 10.53 23.70 3.41
C THR A 45 11.75 22.80 3.70
N ASP A 46 11.85 21.70 2.97
CA ASP A 46 12.94 20.72 3.00
C ASP A 46 13.99 20.99 1.89
N GLU A 47 14.88 20.05 1.61
CA GLU A 47 15.93 20.15 0.58
C GLU A 47 15.40 19.96 -0.86
N SER A 48 14.11 19.71 -1.08
CA SER A 48 13.52 19.45 -2.41
C SER A 48 13.85 20.55 -3.40
N ARG A 49 13.77 21.82 -2.95
CA ARG A 49 14.12 22.97 -3.77
C ARG A 49 15.55 22.91 -4.32
N TYR A 50 16.52 22.59 -3.46
CA TYR A 50 17.93 22.51 -3.85
C TYR A 50 18.21 21.33 -4.78
N ILE A 51 17.46 20.23 -4.60
CA ILE A 51 17.57 19.06 -5.49
C ILE A 51 17.18 19.46 -6.91
N ILE A 52 16.02 20.09 -7.14
CA ILE A 52 15.60 20.47 -8.49
C ILE A 52 16.50 21.56 -9.10
N GLU A 53 16.99 22.52 -8.30
CA GLU A 53 17.95 23.52 -8.76
C GLU A 53 19.24 22.86 -9.28
N ARG A 54 19.73 21.83 -8.59
CA ARG A 54 20.92 21.08 -9.00
C ARG A 54 20.70 20.35 -10.34
N TYR A 55 19.56 19.64 -10.48
CA TYR A 55 19.25 18.96 -11.74
C TYR A 55 19.12 19.96 -12.90
N ALA A 56 18.50 21.11 -12.68
CA ALA A 56 18.40 22.16 -13.70
C ALA A 56 19.77 22.79 -14.07
N LEU A 57 20.75 22.76 -13.18
CA LEU A 57 22.12 23.18 -13.47
C LEU A 57 22.92 22.11 -14.22
N ASP A 58 22.69 20.84 -13.92
CA ASP A 58 23.47 19.72 -14.45
C ASP A 58 22.97 19.24 -15.82
N TYR A 59 21.68 19.49 -16.15
CA TYR A 59 21.03 18.98 -17.37
C TYR A 59 20.27 20.07 -18.11
N ASP A 60 20.60 20.31 -19.37
CA ASP A 60 20.07 21.40 -20.20
C ASP A 60 18.55 21.31 -20.49
N ASN A 61 17.96 20.14 -20.36
CA ASN A 61 16.53 19.88 -20.60
C ASN A 61 15.70 19.81 -19.32
N PHE A 62 16.28 20.10 -18.13
CA PHE A 62 15.61 20.22 -16.86
C PHE A 62 15.46 21.68 -16.45
N TYR A 63 14.25 22.08 -16.06
CA TYR A 63 13.90 23.45 -15.68
C TYR A 63 13.30 23.49 -14.30
N ALA A 64 13.86 24.30 -13.39
CA ALA A 64 13.36 24.49 -12.04
C ALA A 64 12.64 25.83 -11.90
N TYR A 65 11.42 25.81 -11.40
CA TYR A 65 10.60 26.97 -11.07
C TYR A 65 10.14 26.92 -9.62
N HIS A 66 9.88 28.10 -9.04
CA HIS A 66 9.52 28.22 -7.63
C HIS A 66 8.33 29.13 -7.47
N LYS A 67 7.40 28.74 -6.60
CA LYS A 67 6.24 29.56 -6.24
C LYS A 67 5.88 29.36 -4.75
N THR A 68 5.01 30.17 -4.23
CA THR A 68 4.40 29.96 -2.91
C THR A 68 3.45 28.77 -2.98
N ASN A 69 3.30 28.04 -1.87
CA ASN A 69 2.40 26.90 -1.82
C ASN A 69 0.94 27.30 -2.08
N GLU A 70 0.40 26.82 -3.18
CA GLU A 70 -0.99 26.98 -3.62
C GLU A 70 -1.63 25.63 -4.01
N GLY A 71 -0.90 24.54 -3.85
CA GLY A 71 -1.33 23.18 -4.13
C GLY A 71 -0.88 22.63 -5.48
N GLN A 72 -0.74 21.31 -5.54
CA GLN A 72 -0.14 20.62 -6.69
C GLN A 72 -0.90 20.82 -8.01
N GLY A 73 -2.24 20.98 -7.99
CA GLY A 73 -3.03 21.27 -9.18
C GLY A 73 -2.63 22.59 -9.83
N ILE A 74 -2.44 23.65 -9.01
CA ILE A 74 -1.99 24.97 -9.48
C ILE A 74 -0.54 24.90 -9.98
N ALA A 75 0.33 24.13 -9.33
CA ALA A 75 1.70 23.91 -9.79
C ALA A 75 1.73 23.19 -11.15
N ARG A 76 0.88 22.17 -11.37
CA ARG A 76 0.72 21.50 -12.67
C ARG A 76 0.19 22.45 -13.76
N ASN A 77 -0.80 23.29 -13.45
CA ASN A 77 -1.30 24.30 -14.38
C ASN A 77 -0.22 25.31 -14.79
N TYR A 78 0.57 25.79 -13.81
CA TYR A 78 1.68 26.69 -14.07
C TYR A 78 2.71 26.07 -15.01
N ALA A 79 3.08 24.80 -14.78
CA ALA A 79 4.02 24.08 -15.64
C ALA A 79 3.43 23.81 -17.05
N LEU A 80 2.13 23.53 -17.14
CA LEU A 80 1.45 23.31 -18.43
C LEU A 80 1.51 24.55 -19.35
N GLU A 81 1.45 25.76 -18.78
CA GLU A 81 1.62 27.00 -19.55
C GLU A 81 3.05 27.17 -20.09
N LEU A 82 4.05 26.57 -19.43
CA LEU A 82 5.45 26.62 -19.84
C LEU A 82 5.82 25.50 -20.82
N ALA A 83 5.02 24.44 -20.87
CA ALA A 83 5.26 23.24 -21.67
C ALA A 83 5.30 23.56 -23.17
N LYS A 84 6.28 22.95 -23.88
CA LYS A 84 6.50 23.12 -25.34
C LYS A 84 6.37 21.81 -26.10
N GLY A 85 6.44 20.66 -25.42
CA GLY A 85 6.30 19.34 -26.03
C GLY A 85 4.97 19.17 -26.75
N ASP A 86 4.94 18.31 -27.74
CA ASP A 86 3.70 17.94 -28.45
C ASP A 86 2.74 17.22 -27.50
N TYR A 87 3.31 16.47 -26.53
CA TYR A 87 2.60 15.77 -25.48
C TYR A 87 3.05 16.24 -24.09
N VAL A 88 2.18 16.03 -23.10
CA VAL A 88 2.41 16.38 -21.68
C VAL A 88 2.18 15.15 -20.83
N HIS A 89 3.09 14.91 -19.90
CA HIS A 89 2.94 13.92 -18.83
C HIS A 89 3.03 14.61 -17.48
N PHE A 90 2.03 14.36 -16.62
CA PHE A 90 2.09 14.78 -15.22
C PHE A 90 2.69 13.63 -14.39
N LEU A 91 3.82 13.86 -13.76
CA LEU A 91 4.53 12.87 -12.97
C LEU A 91 4.63 13.35 -11.52
N ASP A 92 4.17 12.54 -10.58
CA ASP A 92 4.34 12.85 -9.17
C ASP A 92 5.81 12.64 -8.74
N SER A 93 6.28 13.54 -7.88
CA SER A 93 7.71 13.67 -7.54
C SER A 93 8.27 12.56 -6.64
N ASP A 94 7.46 11.58 -6.28
CA ASP A 94 7.84 10.39 -5.51
C ASP A 94 7.62 9.06 -6.26
N ASP A 95 7.18 9.13 -7.53
CA ASP A 95 6.82 7.96 -8.31
C ASP A 95 7.93 7.54 -9.30
N TYR A 96 7.70 6.43 -9.99
CA TYR A 96 8.72 5.81 -10.82
C TYR A 96 8.17 5.37 -12.18
N LEU A 97 9.03 5.47 -13.22
CA LEU A 97 8.72 5.06 -14.60
C LEU A 97 9.71 4.00 -15.10
N PRO A 98 9.25 2.94 -15.79
CA PRO A 98 10.13 2.05 -16.55
C PRO A 98 10.92 2.82 -17.62
N VAL A 99 12.10 2.31 -18.00
CA VAL A 99 13.03 2.96 -18.94
C VAL A 99 12.43 3.30 -20.29
N ASN A 100 11.50 2.50 -20.78
CA ASN A 100 10.83 2.66 -22.08
C ASN A 100 9.41 3.27 -21.98
N ALA A 101 9.04 3.82 -20.82
CA ALA A 101 7.67 4.30 -20.61
C ALA A 101 7.26 5.37 -21.63
N TYR A 102 8.10 6.39 -21.83
CA TYR A 102 7.78 7.45 -22.77
C TYR A 102 7.82 6.99 -24.23
N GLU A 103 8.74 6.11 -24.60
CA GLU A 103 8.79 5.53 -25.95
C GLU A 103 7.50 4.77 -26.27
N THR A 104 7.08 3.88 -25.34
CA THR A 104 5.84 3.12 -25.48
C THR A 104 4.62 4.03 -25.64
N LEU A 105 4.47 5.02 -24.76
CA LEU A 105 3.31 5.92 -24.78
C LEU A 105 3.32 6.84 -25.99
N TYR A 106 4.47 7.39 -26.36
CA TYR A 106 4.63 8.30 -27.49
C TYR A 106 4.36 7.60 -28.83
N ASP A 107 4.87 6.39 -29.02
CA ASP A 107 4.65 5.60 -30.23
C ASP A 107 3.17 5.29 -30.47
N ILE A 108 2.43 4.95 -29.37
CA ILE A 108 1.00 4.71 -29.43
C ILE A 108 0.26 6.02 -29.75
N ALA A 109 0.59 7.10 -29.05
CA ALA A 109 -0.02 8.40 -29.20
C ALA A 109 0.13 8.94 -30.64
N LEU A 110 1.35 8.84 -31.17
CA LEU A 110 1.67 9.31 -32.53
C LEU A 110 1.00 8.46 -33.62
N ARG A 111 1.04 7.10 -33.46
CA ARG A 111 0.46 6.17 -34.42
C ARG A 111 -1.04 6.34 -34.55
N ASN A 112 -1.72 6.60 -33.44
CA ASN A 112 -3.18 6.65 -33.39
C ASN A 112 -3.73 8.09 -33.41
N ASP A 113 -2.88 9.11 -33.37
CA ASP A 113 -3.26 10.53 -33.23
C ASP A 113 -4.19 10.74 -32.01
N SER A 114 -3.82 10.12 -30.88
CA SER A 114 -4.65 10.07 -29.67
C SER A 114 -4.69 11.42 -28.96
N ASP A 115 -5.85 11.80 -28.41
CA ASP A 115 -5.99 12.93 -27.50
C ASP A 115 -5.19 12.67 -26.21
N PHE A 116 -5.21 11.42 -25.76
CA PHE A 116 -4.28 10.90 -24.74
C PHE A 116 -4.21 9.37 -24.77
N VAL A 117 -3.12 8.85 -24.21
CA VAL A 117 -2.88 7.41 -24.03
C VAL A 117 -2.91 7.08 -22.57
N ILE A 118 -3.63 6.02 -22.19
CA ILE A 118 -3.68 5.49 -20.84
C ILE A 118 -2.79 4.26 -20.74
N ALA A 119 -1.89 4.21 -19.74
CA ALA A 119 -1.06 3.06 -19.47
C ALA A 119 -1.49 2.33 -18.20
N ASN A 120 -1.11 1.06 -18.12
CA ASN A 120 -1.25 0.30 -16.89
C ASN A 120 -0.37 0.90 -15.78
N VAL A 121 -0.91 0.90 -14.58
CA VAL A 121 -0.26 1.37 -13.37
C VAL A 121 -0.14 0.24 -12.37
N LYS A 122 1.01 0.12 -11.73
CA LYS A 122 1.19 -0.75 -10.57
C LYS A 122 1.54 0.07 -9.34
N ARG A 123 1.11 -0.38 -8.20
CA ARG A 123 1.54 0.17 -6.92
C ARG A 123 2.78 -0.54 -6.43
N PHE A 124 3.68 0.19 -5.80
CA PHE A 124 4.84 -0.40 -5.17
C PHE A 124 5.13 0.21 -3.80
N ALA A 125 5.65 -0.62 -2.92
CA ALA A 125 6.23 -0.22 -1.65
C ALA A 125 7.58 -0.95 -1.51
N ARG A 126 8.34 -0.60 -0.50
CA ARG A 126 9.73 -1.05 -0.27
C ARG A 126 10.04 -2.53 -0.65
N TYR A 127 9.04 -3.42 -0.59
CA TYR A 127 9.25 -4.87 -0.80
C TYR A 127 8.18 -5.56 -1.64
N ASN A 128 7.20 -4.84 -2.15
CA ASN A 128 6.07 -5.43 -2.85
C ASN A 128 5.65 -4.58 -4.04
N ILE A 129 5.25 -5.25 -5.12
CA ILE A 129 4.52 -4.65 -6.24
C ILE A 129 3.17 -5.37 -6.35
N TRP A 130 2.12 -4.61 -6.60
CA TRP A 130 0.78 -5.15 -6.81
C TRP A 130 -0.01 -4.32 -7.82
N ASP A 131 -1.00 -4.95 -8.42
CA ASP A 131 -1.87 -4.30 -9.38
C ASP A 131 -2.67 -3.16 -8.71
N ASP A 132 -2.79 -2.04 -9.39
CA ASP A 132 -3.72 -1.01 -8.95
C ASP A 132 -5.17 -1.46 -9.21
N ILE A 133 -6.02 -1.29 -8.20
CA ILE A 133 -7.39 -1.78 -8.26
C ILE A 133 -8.28 -0.93 -9.18
N LEU A 134 -7.99 0.37 -9.30
CA LEU A 134 -8.76 1.26 -10.17
C LEU A 134 -8.50 0.90 -11.63
N PHE A 135 -7.22 0.75 -12.01
CA PHE A 135 -6.87 0.31 -13.37
C PHE A 135 -7.47 -1.07 -13.67
N LYS A 136 -7.29 -2.03 -12.78
CA LYS A 136 -7.80 -3.39 -12.96
C LYS A 136 -9.31 -3.45 -13.15
N ASN A 137 -10.07 -2.63 -12.44
CA ASN A 137 -11.53 -2.58 -12.54
C ASN A 137 -12.00 -1.83 -13.79
N SER A 138 -11.29 -0.75 -14.18
CA SER A 138 -11.60 0.07 -15.36
C SER A 138 -11.37 -0.69 -16.67
N TYR A 139 -10.30 -1.52 -16.69
CA TYR A 139 -9.76 -2.15 -17.90
C TYR A 139 -9.76 -3.68 -17.83
N LYS A 140 -10.73 -4.25 -17.16
CA LYS A 140 -10.85 -5.71 -16.95
C LYS A 140 -10.88 -6.46 -18.28
N GLY A 141 -9.91 -7.38 -18.47
CA GLY A 141 -9.86 -8.27 -19.63
C GLY A 141 -9.15 -7.69 -20.85
N ILE A 142 -8.53 -6.50 -20.75
CA ILE A 142 -7.70 -5.93 -21.81
C ILE A 142 -6.33 -6.61 -21.74
N SER A 143 -5.97 -7.31 -22.82
CA SER A 143 -4.66 -7.97 -23.00
C SER A 143 -3.82 -7.34 -24.10
N ASP A 144 -4.45 -6.55 -24.97
CA ASP A 144 -3.82 -5.93 -26.13
C ASP A 144 -4.07 -4.42 -26.12
N VAL A 145 -3.29 -3.69 -26.89
CA VAL A 145 -3.48 -2.23 -27.05
C VAL A 145 -4.84 -1.96 -27.71
N ILE A 146 -5.61 -1.06 -27.10
CA ILE A 146 -6.80 -0.46 -27.72
C ILE A 146 -6.35 0.80 -28.40
N ASP A 147 -6.34 0.77 -29.74
CA ASP A 147 -5.85 1.87 -30.57
C ASP A 147 -6.74 3.12 -30.51
N SER A 148 -8.06 2.94 -30.37
CA SER A 148 -9.01 4.04 -30.28
C SER A 148 -10.26 3.64 -29.49
N THR A 149 -10.65 4.48 -28.56
CA THR A 149 -11.91 4.40 -27.83
C THR A 149 -12.34 5.78 -27.32
N SER A 150 -13.50 5.86 -26.71
CA SER A 150 -14.04 7.08 -26.08
C SER A 150 -14.79 6.75 -24.81
N LEU A 151 -15.14 7.76 -24.02
CA LEU A 151 -15.97 7.57 -22.82
C LEU A 151 -17.33 6.94 -23.15
N ASN A 152 -17.90 7.21 -24.33
CA ASN A 152 -19.17 6.63 -24.75
C ASN A 152 -19.04 5.14 -25.10
N GLU A 153 -17.92 4.72 -25.68
CA GLU A 153 -17.67 3.32 -26.07
C GLU A 153 -17.20 2.48 -24.89
N MET A 154 -16.41 3.05 -24.00
CA MET A 154 -15.88 2.39 -22.80
C MET A 154 -16.17 3.19 -21.52
N PRO A 155 -17.42 3.24 -21.04
CA PRO A 155 -17.76 4.04 -19.87
C PRO A 155 -17.10 3.59 -18.56
N SER A 156 -16.44 2.42 -18.53
CA SER A 156 -15.68 1.95 -17.37
C SER A 156 -14.44 2.77 -17.05
N ILE A 157 -13.88 3.51 -18.02
CA ILE A 157 -12.69 4.35 -17.83
C ILE A 157 -12.90 5.46 -16.79
N ILE A 158 -14.15 5.83 -16.50
CA ILE A 158 -14.53 6.83 -15.49
C ILE A 158 -13.99 6.50 -14.06
N TRP A 159 -13.67 5.23 -13.80
CA TRP A 159 -13.09 4.81 -12.53
C TRP A 159 -11.60 5.13 -12.42
N ASP A 160 -10.91 5.32 -13.54
CA ASP A 160 -9.49 5.67 -13.56
C ASP A 160 -9.30 7.19 -13.54
N THR A 161 -9.23 7.76 -12.36
CA THR A 161 -9.00 9.21 -12.16
C THR A 161 -7.53 9.57 -11.99
N ILE A 162 -6.61 8.61 -12.17
CA ILE A 162 -5.17 8.84 -12.07
C ILE A 162 -4.72 9.69 -13.27
N THR A 163 -4.14 10.85 -13.06
CA THR A 163 -3.60 11.69 -14.15
C THR A 163 -2.22 11.24 -14.59
N CYS A 164 -1.45 10.65 -13.67
CA CYS A 164 -0.03 10.33 -13.87
C CYS A 164 0.23 9.06 -14.69
N ASN A 165 -0.79 8.23 -14.99
CA ASN A 165 -0.66 7.10 -15.90
C ASN A 165 -1.04 7.43 -17.36
N LYS A 166 -1.13 8.71 -17.69
CA LYS A 166 -1.62 9.18 -19.00
C LYS A 166 -0.64 10.14 -19.67
N LEU A 167 -0.44 9.96 -20.97
CA LEU A 167 0.27 10.89 -21.82
C LEU A 167 -0.75 11.68 -22.65
N TYR A 168 -0.84 12.99 -22.42
CA TYR A 168 -1.84 13.88 -23.02
C TYR A 168 -1.26 14.64 -24.23
N LYS A 169 -1.98 14.73 -25.33
CA LYS A 169 -1.68 15.66 -26.41
C LYS A 169 -1.84 17.09 -25.89
N ARG A 170 -0.76 17.89 -25.90
CA ARG A 170 -0.77 19.25 -25.32
C ARG A 170 -1.83 20.13 -25.95
N GLU A 171 -1.96 20.07 -27.30
CA GLU A 171 -2.96 20.83 -28.04
C GLU A 171 -4.39 20.49 -27.61
N PHE A 172 -4.70 19.21 -27.32
CA PHE A 172 -5.99 18.79 -26.81
C PHE A 172 -6.33 19.49 -25.48
N LEU A 173 -5.39 19.52 -24.52
CA LEU A 173 -5.60 20.19 -23.23
C LEU A 173 -5.80 21.71 -23.39
N LEU A 174 -4.99 22.36 -24.25
CA LEU A 174 -5.03 23.81 -24.44
C LEU A 174 -6.29 24.26 -25.20
N ASN A 175 -6.65 23.58 -26.27
CA ASN A 175 -7.81 23.94 -27.13
C ASN A 175 -9.13 23.76 -26.39
N ASN A 176 -9.20 22.79 -25.46
CA ASN A 176 -10.38 22.55 -24.65
C ASN A 176 -10.32 23.28 -23.31
N SER A 177 -9.25 24.02 -23.01
CA SER A 177 -9.05 24.73 -21.73
C SER A 177 -9.12 23.80 -20.52
N ILE A 178 -8.69 22.54 -20.64
CA ILE A 178 -8.68 21.56 -19.57
C ILE A 178 -7.58 21.93 -18.58
N ARG A 179 -7.99 22.15 -17.30
CA ARG A 179 -7.10 22.59 -16.22
C ARG A 179 -7.45 21.88 -14.92
N PHE A 180 -6.47 21.73 -14.05
CA PHE A 180 -6.73 21.40 -12.66
C PHE A 180 -7.49 22.56 -11.96
N PRO A 181 -8.27 22.29 -10.91
CA PRO A 181 -8.93 23.35 -10.16
C PRO A 181 -7.95 24.44 -9.71
N GLU A 182 -8.30 25.71 -9.91
CA GLU A 182 -7.52 26.87 -9.46
C GLU A 182 -7.71 27.15 -7.96
N LYS A 183 -7.59 26.12 -7.15
CA LYS A 183 -7.79 26.17 -5.71
C LYS A 183 -6.90 25.13 -5.05
N HIS A 184 -6.34 25.46 -3.89
CA HIS A 184 -5.64 24.47 -3.07
C HIS A 184 -6.68 23.47 -2.51
N ILE A 185 -6.83 22.34 -3.16
CA ILE A 185 -7.81 21.29 -2.82
C ILE A 185 -7.22 19.91 -3.14
N SER A 186 -7.53 18.93 -2.31
CA SER A 186 -7.20 17.53 -2.57
C SER A 186 -8.15 16.93 -3.61
N PHE A 187 -7.71 15.86 -4.30
CA PHE A 187 -8.47 15.13 -5.35
C PHE A 187 -8.71 15.96 -6.61
N GLU A 188 -7.84 16.90 -6.89
CA GLU A 188 -7.87 17.78 -8.08
C GLU A 188 -7.73 17.03 -9.40
N ASP A 189 -7.22 15.79 -9.35
CA ASP A 189 -7.07 14.85 -10.47
C ASP A 189 -8.43 14.34 -10.98
N ILE A 190 -9.43 14.22 -10.12
CA ILE A 190 -10.76 13.72 -10.48
C ILE A 190 -11.45 14.62 -11.52
N PRO A 191 -11.66 15.93 -11.28
CA PRO A 191 -12.30 16.80 -12.26
C PRO A 191 -11.46 16.94 -13.53
N PHE A 192 -10.13 16.99 -13.44
CA PHE A 192 -9.25 17.06 -14.61
C PHE A 192 -9.41 15.81 -15.49
N SER A 193 -9.37 14.62 -14.91
CA SER A 193 -9.56 13.35 -15.62
C SER A 193 -10.95 13.25 -16.22
N MET A 194 -11.99 13.64 -15.45
CA MET A 194 -13.37 13.60 -15.92
C MET A 194 -13.59 14.52 -17.12
N GLU A 195 -13.10 15.76 -17.07
CA GLU A 195 -13.23 16.70 -18.16
C GLU A 195 -12.45 16.21 -19.41
N SER A 196 -11.26 15.64 -19.21
CA SER A 196 -10.49 15.01 -20.27
C SER A 196 -11.25 13.85 -20.93
N TYR A 197 -11.89 12.97 -20.17
CA TYR A 197 -12.69 11.87 -20.70
C TYR A 197 -13.92 12.35 -21.48
N ILE A 198 -14.60 13.38 -20.99
CA ILE A 198 -15.81 13.92 -21.63
C ILE A 198 -15.50 14.54 -22.97
N LEU A 199 -14.34 15.22 -23.09
CA LEU A 199 -13.98 16.02 -24.25
C LEU A 199 -13.11 15.28 -25.26
N ALA A 200 -12.57 14.12 -24.92
CA ALA A 200 -11.74 13.33 -25.83
C ALA A 200 -12.60 12.54 -26.82
N ASP A 201 -12.22 12.63 -28.08
CA ASP A 201 -12.78 11.81 -29.16
C ASP A 201 -11.97 10.54 -29.41
N ASN A 202 -10.68 10.55 -29.06
CA ASN A 202 -9.76 9.47 -29.39
C ASN A 202 -8.80 9.14 -28.24
N ILE A 203 -9.10 8.09 -27.48
CA ILE A 203 -8.32 7.60 -26.36
C ILE A 203 -7.68 6.26 -26.74
N SER A 204 -6.37 6.13 -26.59
CA SER A 204 -5.70 4.83 -26.68
C SER A 204 -5.42 4.27 -25.29
N ILE A 205 -5.39 2.93 -25.15
CA ILE A 205 -5.13 2.25 -23.87
C ILE A 205 -4.13 1.14 -24.10
N THR A 206 -3.07 1.09 -23.27
CA THR A 206 -2.10 -0.02 -23.29
C THR A 206 -2.12 -0.81 -22.00
N PRO A 207 -2.08 -2.15 -22.04
CA PRO A 207 -1.91 -2.99 -20.87
C PRO A 207 -0.48 -2.96 -20.32
N GLU A 208 0.47 -2.36 -21.03
CA GLU A 208 1.85 -2.25 -20.58
C GLU A 208 1.96 -1.33 -19.38
N VAL A 209 2.80 -1.72 -18.42
CA VAL A 209 3.05 -0.93 -17.20
C VAL A 209 4.03 0.17 -17.55
N CYS A 210 3.55 1.42 -17.56
CA CYS A 210 4.38 2.60 -17.80
C CYS A 210 4.48 3.50 -16.55
N TYR A 211 3.83 3.12 -15.46
CA TYR A 211 3.80 3.92 -14.25
C TYR A 211 3.80 3.04 -13.00
N TYR A 212 4.66 3.36 -12.04
CA TYR A 212 4.69 2.76 -10.72
C TYR A 212 4.36 3.80 -9.68
N TRP A 213 3.22 3.64 -9.02
CA TRP A 213 2.72 4.52 -7.97
C TRP A 213 3.25 4.07 -6.60
N ARG A 214 4.00 4.95 -5.93
CA ARG A 214 4.61 4.66 -4.62
C ARG A 214 3.59 4.66 -3.50
N PHE A 215 3.68 3.63 -2.65
CA PHE A 215 3.03 3.61 -1.35
C PHE A 215 4.09 3.95 -0.29
N ARG A 216 4.00 5.14 0.31
CA ARG A 216 4.96 5.59 1.32
C ARG A 216 4.73 4.85 2.64
N ASN A 217 5.82 4.34 3.25
CA ASN A 217 5.73 3.58 4.52
C ASN A 217 5.51 4.48 5.74
N ASP A 218 5.83 5.75 5.63
CA ASP A 218 5.67 6.78 6.65
C ASP A 218 4.26 7.40 6.70
N HIS A 219 3.37 6.98 5.79
CA HIS A 219 2.00 7.50 5.63
C HIS A 219 1.93 9.02 5.38
N THR A 220 2.98 9.62 4.81
CA THR A 220 3.03 11.06 4.49
C THR A 220 2.36 11.43 3.17
N SER A 221 2.02 10.46 2.33
CA SER A 221 1.31 10.69 1.06
C SER A 221 -0.06 11.33 1.30
N THR A 222 -0.42 12.32 0.49
CA THR A 222 -1.73 12.99 0.55
C THR A 222 -2.89 11.99 0.52
N THR A 223 -2.81 10.98 -0.36
CA THR A 223 -3.82 9.90 -0.46
C THR A 223 -3.92 9.03 0.80
N GLN A 224 -2.85 8.94 1.61
CA GLN A 224 -2.84 8.15 2.84
C GLN A 224 -3.35 8.94 4.06
N GLN A 225 -3.39 10.28 3.98
CA GLN A 225 -3.85 11.17 5.04
C GLN A 225 -5.36 11.49 4.97
N ASP A 226 -6.09 10.91 4.03
CA ASP A 226 -7.51 11.17 3.70
C ASP A 226 -8.53 10.78 4.79
N SER A 227 -8.24 11.03 6.05
CA SER A 227 -9.13 10.62 7.15
C SER A 227 -9.66 11.78 8.01
N ASP A 228 -9.45 13.03 7.59
CA ASP A 228 -9.93 14.20 8.32
C ASP A 228 -11.17 14.83 7.68
N VAL A 229 -11.76 15.79 8.39
CA VAL A 229 -12.96 16.52 7.94
C VAL A 229 -12.68 17.37 6.69
N ALA A 230 -11.46 17.91 6.56
CA ALA A 230 -11.09 18.74 5.42
C ALA A 230 -11.06 17.88 4.14
N SER A 231 -10.55 16.67 4.21
CA SER A 231 -10.54 15.72 3.10
C SER A 231 -11.96 15.34 2.66
N ILE A 232 -12.89 15.11 3.61
CA ILE A 232 -14.30 14.86 3.24
C ILE A 232 -14.86 16.07 2.47
N ARG A 233 -14.71 17.26 2.99
CA ARG A 233 -15.26 18.49 2.36
C ARG A 233 -14.66 18.71 0.99
N ALA A 234 -13.35 18.50 0.84
CA ALA A 234 -12.69 18.56 -0.44
C ALA A 234 -13.31 17.54 -1.43
N ARG A 235 -13.49 16.29 -1.02
CA ARG A 235 -14.11 15.26 -1.85
C ARG A 235 -15.55 15.63 -2.24
N LEU A 236 -16.38 16.08 -1.29
CA LEU A 236 -17.77 16.50 -1.58
C LEU A 236 -17.82 17.68 -2.58
N GLU A 237 -16.92 18.66 -2.44
CA GLU A 237 -16.79 19.77 -3.38
C GLU A 237 -16.39 19.29 -4.79
N ILE A 238 -15.42 18.39 -4.88
CA ILE A 238 -14.99 17.79 -6.14
C ILE A 238 -16.12 17.00 -6.81
N LEU A 239 -16.84 16.16 -6.07
CA LEU A 239 -17.96 15.39 -6.63
C LEU A 239 -19.10 16.31 -7.12
N ARG A 240 -19.34 17.43 -6.41
CA ARG A 240 -20.30 18.44 -6.89
C ARG A 240 -19.84 19.10 -8.19
N SER A 241 -18.55 19.41 -8.32
CA SER A 241 -18.00 19.96 -9.57
C SER A 241 -18.11 18.98 -10.73
N VAL A 242 -17.89 17.68 -10.48
CA VAL A 242 -18.10 16.63 -11.48
C VAL A 242 -19.57 16.55 -11.90
N HIS A 243 -20.51 16.61 -10.95
CA HIS A 243 -21.94 16.66 -11.27
C HIS A 243 -22.28 17.84 -12.20
N GLU A 244 -21.75 19.03 -11.89
CA GLU A 244 -21.92 20.22 -12.73
C GLU A 244 -21.35 20.03 -14.14
N MET A 245 -20.21 19.30 -14.29
CA MET A 245 -19.65 18.94 -15.60
C MET A 245 -20.57 18.00 -16.37
N LEU A 246 -21.13 16.96 -15.73
CA LEU A 246 -22.09 16.06 -16.38
C LEU A 246 -23.28 16.81 -16.97
N ILE A 247 -23.78 17.84 -16.27
CA ILE A 247 -24.87 18.69 -16.73
C ILE A 247 -24.38 19.65 -17.84
N ARG A 248 -23.27 20.34 -17.63
CA ARG A 248 -22.71 21.35 -18.57
C ARG A 248 -22.45 20.76 -19.95
N TYR A 249 -21.87 19.55 -19.97
CA TYR A 249 -21.53 18.86 -21.23
C TYR A 249 -22.65 17.97 -21.76
N ASN A 250 -23.83 17.97 -21.07
CA ASN A 250 -24.99 17.15 -21.43
C ASN A 250 -24.59 15.66 -21.64
N VAL A 251 -23.82 15.12 -20.69
CA VAL A 251 -23.31 13.76 -20.77
C VAL A 251 -24.44 12.74 -20.79
N GLY A 252 -24.29 11.67 -21.59
CA GLY A 252 -25.30 10.62 -21.71
C GLY A 252 -25.64 9.94 -20.37
N GLN A 253 -26.93 9.57 -20.18
CA GLN A 253 -27.42 8.99 -18.92
C GLN A 253 -26.61 7.79 -18.43
N ASN A 254 -26.20 6.90 -19.36
CA ASN A 254 -25.39 5.74 -19.00
C ASN A 254 -24.05 6.10 -18.33
N ILE A 255 -23.43 7.21 -18.71
CA ILE A 255 -22.18 7.70 -18.13
C ILE A 255 -22.47 8.34 -16.77
N ALA A 256 -23.52 9.17 -16.68
CA ALA A 256 -23.94 9.80 -15.44
C ALA A 256 -24.27 8.74 -14.39
N ASP A 257 -24.98 7.67 -14.76
CA ASP A 257 -25.33 6.55 -13.87
C ASP A 257 -24.08 5.85 -13.32
N ARG A 258 -23.05 5.65 -14.17
CA ARG A 258 -21.79 5.04 -13.74
C ARG A 258 -21.01 5.93 -12.77
N GLU A 259 -21.05 7.24 -12.95
CA GLU A 259 -20.44 8.17 -12.01
C GLU A 259 -21.17 8.14 -10.65
N TYR A 260 -22.50 8.14 -10.63
CA TYR A 260 -23.24 8.00 -9.37
C TYR A 260 -23.01 6.64 -8.69
N LEU A 261 -22.88 5.56 -9.47
CA LEU A 261 -22.48 4.25 -8.94
C LEU A 261 -21.06 4.30 -8.33
N LYS A 262 -20.14 5.04 -8.94
CA LYS A 262 -18.80 5.26 -8.38
C LYS A 262 -18.87 6.05 -7.07
N TRP A 263 -19.70 7.10 -6.99
CA TRP A 263 -19.91 7.84 -5.74
C TRP A 263 -20.34 6.92 -4.61
N ILE A 264 -21.37 6.10 -4.83
CA ILE A 264 -21.88 5.18 -3.81
C ILE A 264 -20.87 4.12 -3.43
N ASN A 265 -20.19 3.53 -4.41
CA ASN A 265 -19.37 2.35 -4.20
C ASN A 265 -17.92 2.64 -3.83
N HIS A 266 -17.44 3.86 -4.06
CA HIS A 266 -16.06 4.26 -3.81
C HIS A 266 -15.99 5.57 -3.02
N ASP A 267 -16.41 6.70 -3.61
CA ASP A 267 -16.09 8.03 -3.09
C ASP A 267 -16.76 8.33 -1.73
N LEU A 268 -18.04 8.05 -1.59
CA LEU A 268 -18.80 8.26 -0.34
C LEU A 268 -18.65 7.11 0.64
N LYS A 269 -18.53 5.87 0.13
CA LYS A 269 -18.42 4.68 0.97
C LYS A 269 -17.31 4.79 2.00
N PHE A 270 -16.14 5.27 1.60
CA PHE A 270 -14.98 5.39 2.46
C PHE A 270 -15.25 6.27 3.69
N PHE A 271 -15.95 7.38 3.52
CA PHE A 271 -16.26 8.32 4.61
C PHE A 271 -17.45 7.85 5.44
N ILE A 272 -18.50 7.35 4.81
CA ILE A 272 -19.68 6.83 5.51
C ILE A 272 -19.28 5.72 6.48
N LYS A 273 -18.48 4.78 6.03
CA LYS A 273 -17.99 3.66 6.82
C LYS A 273 -17.15 4.05 8.04
N ARG A 274 -16.51 5.20 8.00
CA ARG A 274 -15.63 5.74 9.06
C ARG A 274 -16.23 6.96 9.74
N PHE A 275 -17.54 7.16 9.61
CA PHE A 275 -18.20 8.38 10.05
C PHE A 275 -18.04 8.62 11.56
N ASP A 276 -17.98 7.57 12.37
CA ASP A 276 -17.75 7.62 13.81
C ASP A 276 -16.33 8.08 14.21
N HIS A 277 -15.35 8.01 13.31
CA HIS A 277 -13.99 8.49 13.56
C HIS A 277 -13.88 10.02 13.54
N PHE A 278 -14.83 10.71 12.93
CA PHE A 278 -14.80 12.18 12.86
C PHE A 278 -15.21 12.84 14.18
N PRO A 279 -14.82 14.10 14.43
CA PRO A 279 -15.18 14.82 15.65
C PRO A 279 -16.71 14.92 15.83
N LYS A 280 -17.23 14.41 16.95
CA LYS A 280 -18.68 14.36 17.23
C LYS A 280 -19.40 15.70 17.05
N GLY A 281 -18.71 16.82 17.36
CA GLY A 281 -19.28 18.16 17.20
C GLY A 281 -19.55 18.58 15.75
N GLN A 282 -19.00 17.85 14.76
CA GLN A 282 -19.15 18.11 13.33
C GLN A 282 -20.02 17.07 12.60
N HIS A 283 -20.42 15.98 13.28
CA HIS A 283 -21.17 14.89 12.66
C HIS A 283 -22.44 15.38 11.97
N ARG A 284 -23.22 16.26 12.61
CA ARG A 284 -24.46 16.75 12.02
C ARG A 284 -24.22 17.58 10.76
N GLU A 285 -23.24 18.48 10.79
CA GLU A 285 -22.86 19.30 9.66
C GLU A 285 -22.37 18.45 8.47
N LEU A 286 -21.45 17.49 8.73
CA LEU A 286 -20.97 16.57 7.70
C LEU A 286 -22.09 15.71 7.11
N PHE A 287 -23.02 15.25 7.93
CA PHE A 287 -24.17 14.50 7.45
C PHE A 287 -25.03 15.34 6.51
N ASP A 288 -25.30 16.61 6.86
CA ASP A 288 -26.10 17.51 6.03
C ASP A 288 -25.37 17.82 4.70
N GLU A 289 -24.03 18.00 4.71
CA GLU A 289 -23.21 18.18 3.51
C GLU A 289 -23.23 16.92 2.60
N ILE A 290 -23.11 15.73 3.18
CA ILE A 290 -23.23 14.45 2.45
C ILE A 290 -24.64 14.32 1.87
N ARG A 291 -25.66 14.65 2.65
CA ARG A 291 -27.07 14.57 2.21
C ARG A 291 -27.34 15.45 0.99
N GLU A 292 -26.84 16.68 0.97
CA GLU A 292 -26.96 17.55 -0.21
C GLU A 292 -26.42 16.89 -1.49
N LEU A 293 -25.30 16.18 -1.39
CA LEU A 293 -24.72 15.47 -2.53
C LEU A 293 -25.54 14.21 -2.90
N VAL A 294 -25.98 13.44 -1.91
CA VAL A 294 -26.78 12.21 -2.13
C VAL A 294 -28.11 12.56 -2.80
N MET A 295 -28.71 13.71 -2.52
CA MET A 295 -29.93 14.17 -3.18
C MET A 295 -29.76 14.43 -4.70
N LEU A 296 -28.54 14.51 -5.21
CA LEU A 296 -28.24 14.60 -6.64
C LEU A 296 -28.27 13.23 -7.34
N ILE A 297 -28.19 12.15 -6.58
CA ILE A 297 -28.17 10.79 -7.09
C ILE A 297 -29.63 10.35 -7.42
N PRO A 298 -29.92 9.87 -8.63
CA PRO A 298 -31.25 9.38 -8.97
C PRO A 298 -31.70 8.20 -8.08
N ASP A 299 -32.95 8.20 -7.64
CA ASP A 299 -33.49 7.18 -6.73
C ASP A 299 -33.28 5.74 -7.24
N TYR A 300 -33.42 5.50 -8.55
CA TYR A 300 -33.27 4.16 -9.12
C TYR A 300 -31.82 3.63 -9.00
N ILE A 301 -30.82 4.51 -8.91
CA ILE A 301 -29.42 4.12 -8.65
C ILE A 301 -29.27 3.61 -7.22
N ILE A 302 -29.90 4.30 -6.26
CA ILE A 302 -29.90 3.90 -4.84
C ILE A 302 -30.67 2.59 -4.67
N GLU A 303 -31.82 2.44 -5.32
CA GLU A 303 -32.64 1.22 -5.29
C GLU A 303 -31.93 0.01 -5.91
N SER A 304 -31.00 0.22 -6.84
CA SER A 304 -30.19 -0.85 -7.46
C SER A 304 -29.09 -1.39 -6.55
N GLN A 305 -28.83 -0.75 -5.40
CA GLN A 305 -27.75 -1.15 -4.50
C GLN A 305 -28.14 -2.36 -3.64
N ASN A 306 -27.11 -3.00 -3.03
CA ASN A 306 -27.35 -4.03 -2.02
C ASN A 306 -28.09 -3.47 -0.80
N THR A 307 -28.63 -4.38 0.01
CA THR A 307 -29.48 -4.02 1.15
C THR A 307 -28.84 -3.02 2.09
N TYR A 308 -27.57 -3.20 2.48
CA TYR A 308 -26.88 -2.31 3.39
C TYR A 308 -26.79 -0.88 2.85
N LYS A 309 -26.32 -0.72 1.62
CA LYS A 309 -26.17 0.60 0.99
C LYS A 309 -27.54 1.26 0.77
N LYS A 310 -28.54 0.49 0.33
CA LYS A 310 -29.90 0.99 0.16
C LYS A 310 -30.43 1.59 1.46
N VAL A 311 -30.29 0.89 2.58
CA VAL A 311 -30.75 1.36 3.90
C VAL A 311 -30.01 2.63 4.30
N ILE A 312 -28.68 2.65 4.20
CA ILE A 312 -27.89 3.80 4.65
C ILE A 312 -28.16 5.05 3.82
N PHE A 313 -28.25 4.92 2.48
CA PHE A 313 -28.56 6.06 1.62
C PHE A 313 -30.02 6.56 1.80
N LYS A 314 -30.96 5.68 2.13
CA LYS A 314 -32.33 6.08 2.51
C LYS A 314 -32.37 6.81 3.84
N MET A 315 -31.59 6.40 4.84
CA MET A 315 -31.45 7.17 6.08
C MET A 315 -30.94 8.59 5.79
N VAL A 316 -29.95 8.73 4.89
CA VAL A 316 -29.44 10.04 4.46
C VAL A 316 -30.53 10.85 3.77
N LEU A 317 -31.25 10.30 2.79
CA LEU A 317 -32.33 10.99 2.08
C LEU A 317 -33.47 11.44 3.01
N ASN A 318 -33.87 10.58 3.95
CA ASN A 318 -34.94 10.84 4.90
C ASN A 318 -34.49 11.75 6.07
N ASN A 319 -33.24 12.21 6.07
CA ASN A 319 -32.68 13.04 7.14
C ASN A 319 -32.68 12.33 8.51
N ASP A 320 -32.57 11.01 8.53
CA ASP A 320 -32.53 10.21 9.75
C ASP A 320 -31.11 10.06 10.30
N PHE A 321 -30.62 11.16 10.85
CA PHE A 321 -29.27 11.24 11.40
C PHE A 321 -29.03 10.28 12.58
N ASP A 322 -30.03 10.11 13.44
CA ASP A 322 -29.88 9.32 14.68
C ASP A 322 -29.68 7.83 14.39
N ASN A 323 -30.32 7.29 13.36
CA ASN A 323 -30.10 5.92 12.91
C ASN A 323 -28.87 5.82 12.02
N PHE A 324 -28.62 6.80 11.13
CA PHE A 324 -27.44 6.84 10.28
C PHE A 324 -26.15 6.72 11.08
N ILE A 325 -25.96 7.55 12.13
CA ILE A 325 -24.72 7.57 12.92
C ILE A 325 -24.45 6.25 13.66
N LYS A 326 -25.50 5.49 13.94
CA LYS A 326 -25.38 4.18 14.57
C LYS A 326 -25.15 3.06 13.55
N PHE A 327 -25.73 3.19 12.35
CA PHE A 327 -25.72 2.16 11.33
C PHE A 327 -24.50 2.23 10.39
N ALA A 328 -24.06 3.44 10.03
CA ALA A 328 -22.98 3.63 9.06
C ALA A 328 -21.66 2.93 9.42
N PRO A 329 -21.19 2.90 10.68
CA PRO A 329 -19.96 2.20 11.05
C PRO A 329 -20.06 0.68 11.05
N LEU A 330 -21.27 0.12 11.04
CA LEU A 330 -21.50 -1.31 11.22
C LEU A 330 -21.13 -2.17 10.00
N GLU A 331 -20.80 -1.60 8.86
CA GLU A 331 -20.46 -2.40 7.66
C GLU A 331 -19.41 -3.49 7.97
N ASN A 332 -18.44 -3.18 8.82
CA ASN A 332 -17.41 -4.14 9.20
C ASN A 332 -17.89 -5.10 10.30
N GLU A 333 -18.77 -4.64 11.18
CA GLU A 333 -19.26 -5.42 12.32
C GLU A 333 -20.39 -6.37 11.96
N LEU A 334 -21.18 -6.06 10.92
CA LEU A 334 -22.27 -6.90 10.45
C LEU A 334 -21.80 -8.27 9.92
N PHE A 335 -20.51 -8.38 9.60
CA PHE A 335 -19.90 -9.69 9.33
C PHE A 335 -19.88 -10.58 10.58
N ASP A 336 -19.59 -10.00 11.76
CA ASP A 336 -19.53 -10.72 13.04
C ASP A 336 -20.88 -10.78 13.77
N ASN A 337 -21.79 -9.86 13.48
CA ASN A 337 -23.13 -9.77 14.08
C ASN A 337 -24.20 -9.61 13.00
N PRO A 338 -24.69 -10.71 12.44
CA PRO A 338 -25.60 -10.71 11.29
C PRO A 338 -27.06 -10.34 11.64
N HIS A 339 -27.38 -9.99 12.88
CA HIS A 339 -28.74 -9.61 13.27
C HIS A 339 -29.07 -8.16 12.91
N ILE A 340 -30.34 -7.87 12.63
CA ILE A 340 -30.82 -6.50 12.45
C ILE A 340 -30.52 -5.71 13.72
N PRO A 341 -29.80 -4.57 13.63
CA PRO A 341 -29.60 -3.73 14.80
C PRO A 341 -30.93 -3.31 15.42
N GLU A 342 -31.09 -3.51 16.74
CA GLU A 342 -32.34 -3.22 17.47
C GLU A 342 -32.86 -1.78 17.32
N PHE A 343 -31.96 -0.84 16.97
CA PHE A 343 -32.31 0.56 16.75
C PHE A 343 -32.93 0.84 15.38
N ILE A 344 -32.88 -0.13 14.42
CA ILE A 344 -33.53 0.02 13.13
C ILE A 344 -35.02 -0.31 13.29
N THR A 345 -35.87 0.69 13.09
CA THR A 345 -37.30 0.58 13.26
C THR A 345 -38.05 1.21 12.08
N GLY A 346 -39.36 0.89 11.97
CA GLY A 346 -40.23 1.49 10.99
C GLY A 346 -39.91 1.07 9.55
N GLU A 347 -39.75 2.04 8.66
CA GLU A 347 -39.55 1.75 7.22
C GLU A 347 -38.28 1.01 6.91
N TYR A 348 -37.23 1.13 7.73
CA TYR A 348 -35.93 0.49 7.47
C TYR A 348 -35.94 -1.00 7.79
N GLU A 349 -36.74 -1.45 8.74
CA GLU A 349 -36.87 -2.87 9.08
C GLU A 349 -37.29 -3.70 7.85
N SER A 350 -38.15 -3.16 7.00
CA SER A 350 -38.62 -3.83 5.79
C SER A 350 -37.54 -3.99 4.69
N TYR A 351 -36.47 -3.20 4.73
CA TYR A 351 -35.36 -3.28 3.79
C TYR A 351 -34.27 -4.27 4.24
N PHE A 352 -34.32 -4.76 5.48
CA PHE A 352 -33.28 -5.58 6.05
C PHE A 352 -33.68 -7.04 6.13
N ASP A 353 -33.75 -7.69 4.97
CA ASP A 353 -33.86 -9.14 4.87
C ASP A 353 -32.48 -9.77 4.85
N PHE A 354 -32.12 -10.48 5.92
CA PHE A 354 -30.80 -11.11 6.05
C PHE A 354 -30.47 -12.06 4.92
N LYS A 355 -31.43 -12.87 4.48
CA LYS A 355 -31.20 -13.83 3.42
C LYS A 355 -31.00 -13.14 2.08
N GLU A 356 -31.77 -12.10 1.80
CA GLU A 356 -31.59 -11.29 0.60
C GLU A 356 -30.25 -10.52 0.65
N ALA A 357 -29.91 -9.91 1.79
CA ALA A 357 -28.63 -9.24 1.98
C ALA A 357 -27.44 -10.21 1.82
N ALA A 358 -27.53 -11.42 2.38
CA ALA A 358 -26.50 -12.45 2.25
C ALA A 358 -26.28 -12.93 0.81
N LYS A 359 -27.28 -12.78 -0.08
CA LYS A 359 -27.11 -13.12 -1.50
C LYS A 359 -26.10 -12.23 -2.21
N ASP A 360 -26.02 -10.96 -1.83
CA ASP A 360 -25.12 -9.99 -2.44
C ASP A 360 -23.71 -10.00 -1.82
N GLU A 361 -23.57 -10.56 -0.62
CA GLU A 361 -22.30 -10.57 0.11
C GLU A 361 -21.37 -11.72 -0.32
N GLU A 362 -20.07 -11.50 -0.17
CA GLU A 362 -19.07 -12.54 -0.44
C GLU A 362 -18.87 -13.44 0.78
N LEU A 363 -18.57 -14.72 0.53
CA LEU A 363 -18.05 -15.59 1.58
C LEU A 363 -16.65 -15.16 1.96
N MET A 364 -16.42 -14.97 3.26
CA MET A 364 -15.08 -14.79 3.83
C MET A 364 -14.71 -15.99 4.66
N ALA A 365 -13.50 -16.51 4.46
CA ALA A 365 -12.96 -17.59 5.27
C ALA A 365 -11.52 -17.29 5.65
N GLU A 366 -11.24 -17.38 6.95
CA GLU A 366 -9.92 -17.00 7.51
C GLU A 366 -9.42 -18.06 8.48
N ILE A 367 -8.12 -18.34 8.44
CA ILE A 367 -7.47 -19.28 9.37
C ILE A 367 -7.41 -18.66 10.76
N THR A 368 -7.85 -19.43 11.75
CA THR A 368 -7.73 -19.10 13.19
C THR A 368 -6.60 -19.86 13.87
N ASP A 369 -6.33 -21.09 13.46
CA ASP A 369 -5.23 -21.89 13.99
C ASP A 369 -4.76 -22.96 12.99
N VAL A 370 -3.49 -23.35 13.06
CA VAL A 370 -2.92 -24.47 12.31
C VAL A 370 -2.05 -25.31 13.24
N SER A 371 -2.30 -26.59 13.24
CA SER A 371 -1.52 -27.60 13.95
C SER A 371 -1.33 -28.85 13.10
N ASN A 372 -0.56 -29.78 13.55
CA ASN A 372 -0.40 -31.11 12.96
C ASN A 372 -0.36 -32.18 14.03
N ASP A 373 -0.83 -33.35 13.68
CA ASP A 373 -0.77 -34.57 14.49
C ASP A 373 -0.46 -35.80 13.62
N GLU A 374 -0.65 -36.98 14.18
CA GLU A 374 -0.43 -38.26 13.48
C GLU A 374 -1.35 -38.45 12.26
N THR A 375 -2.47 -37.76 12.20
CA THR A 375 -3.45 -37.84 11.10
C THR A 375 -3.13 -36.91 9.93
N GLY A 376 -2.41 -35.82 10.18
CA GLY A 376 -2.06 -34.83 9.17
C GLY A 376 -2.05 -33.40 9.68
N ILE A 377 -2.40 -32.47 8.79
CA ILE A 377 -2.47 -31.04 9.07
C ILE A 377 -3.92 -30.69 9.44
N LEU A 378 -4.06 -30.02 10.55
CA LEU A 378 -5.32 -29.52 11.08
C LEU A 378 -5.37 -28.01 10.92
N ILE A 379 -6.30 -27.50 10.11
CA ILE A 379 -6.50 -26.07 9.87
C ILE A 379 -7.86 -25.68 10.44
N LYS A 380 -7.86 -24.91 11.51
CA LYS A 380 -9.08 -24.28 12.02
C LYS A 380 -9.29 -22.97 11.29
N PHE A 381 -10.53 -22.70 10.94
CA PHE A 381 -10.88 -21.49 10.22
C PHE A 381 -12.26 -20.98 10.65
N ASP A 382 -12.49 -19.72 10.43
CA ASP A 382 -13.78 -19.08 10.56
C ASP A 382 -14.29 -18.74 9.16
N ALA A 383 -15.51 -19.13 8.84
CA ALA A 383 -16.12 -18.90 7.54
C ALA A 383 -17.49 -18.28 7.72
N LYS A 384 -17.68 -17.09 7.17
CA LYS A 384 -18.91 -16.32 7.33
C LYS A 384 -19.32 -15.66 6.03
N VAL A 385 -20.63 -15.54 5.83
CA VAL A 385 -21.25 -14.64 4.87
C VAL A 385 -21.92 -13.54 5.69
N SER A 386 -21.65 -12.27 5.40
CA SER A 386 -22.31 -11.16 6.11
C SER A 386 -23.84 -11.35 6.08
N TYR A 387 -24.50 -11.01 7.18
CA TYR A 387 -25.95 -11.14 7.38
C TYR A 387 -26.50 -12.58 7.44
N LEU A 388 -25.68 -13.62 7.30
CA LEU A 388 -26.13 -15.00 7.49
C LEU A 388 -26.04 -15.37 8.98
N SER A 389 -27.19 -15.54 9.65
CA SER A 389 -27.21 -15.89 11.08
C SER A 389 -26.84 -17.35 11.32
N ASP A 390 -26.34 -17.66 12.52
CA ASP A 390 -26.02 -19.03 12.96
C ASP A 390 -27.24 -19.95 12.97
N ASP A 391 -28.45 -19.40 13.08
CA ASP A 391 -29.73 -20.15 12.99
C ASP A 391 -30.09 -20.54 11.55
N CYS A 392 -29.46 -19.92 10.55
CA CYS A 392 -29.63 -20.28 9.16
C CYS A 392 -28.94 -21.61 8.87
N LYS A 393 -29.71 -22.63 8.43
CA LYS A 393 -29.11 -23.89 8.00
C LYS A 393 -28.16 -23.65 6.83
N HIS A 394 -26.88 -23.83 7.06
CA HIS A 394 -25.87 -23.75 6.04
C HIS A 394 -24.92 -24.95 6.11
N GLU A 395 -24.33 -25.28 4.99
CA GLU A 395 -23.35 -26.35 4.86
C GLU A 395 -22.02 -25.74 4.42
N ILE A 396 -20.95 -25.99 5.19
CA ILE A 396 -19.58 -25.58 4.84
C ILE A 396 -18.83 -26.80 4.33
N SER A 397 -18.19 -26.65 3.19
CA SER A 397 -17.29 -27.64 2.60
C SER A 397 -15.98 -26.95 2.16
N ALA A 398 -14.91 -27.72 2.02
CA ALA A 398 -13.63 -27.22 1.55
C ALA A 398 -13.04 -28.14 0.49
N SER A 399 -12.19 -27.59 -0.36
CA SER A 399 -11.44 -28.32 -1.37
C SER A 399 -10.03 -27.77 -1.51
N LEU A 400 -9.05 -28.66 -1.70
CA LEU A 400 -7.71 -28.28 -2.12
C LEU A 400 -7.70 -28.12 -3.65
N LEU A 401 -7.19 -27.01 -4.14
CA LEU A 401 -7.04 -26.71 -5.57
C LEU A 401 -5.56 -26.79 -5.95
N GLU A 402 -5.23 -27.56 -6.98
CA GLU A 402 -3.91 -27.66 -7.58
C GLU A 402 -4.07 -27.52 -9.10
N GLY A 403 -3.75 -26.33 -9.65
CA GLY A 403 -4.11 -25.99 -11.03
C GLY A 403 -5.61 -26.13 -11.25
N ASP A 404 -6.03 -26.90 -12.26
CA ASP A 404 -7.44 -27.16 -12.57
C ASP A 404 -8.05 -28.32 -11.76
N SER A 405 -7.26 -29.00 -10.94
CA SER A 405 -7.70 -30.16 -10.16
C SER A 405 -8.27 -29.71 -8.82
N ARG A 406 -9.39 -30.35 -8.42
CA ARG A 406 -10.10 -30.08 -7.17
C ARG A 406 -10.20 -31.33 -6.34
N TYR A 407 -9.76 -31.29 -5.10
CA TYR A 407 -9.77 -32.39 -4.16
C TYR A 407 -10.59 -32.02 -2.93
N PRO A 408 -11.73 -32.69 -2.66
CA PRO A 408 -12.55 -32.40 -1.49
C PRO A 408 -11.78 -32.73 -0.20
N LEU A 409 -11.92 -31.85 0.81
CA LEU A 409 -11.35 -31.99 2.13
C LEU A 409 -12.43 -32.25 3.17
N GLU A 410 -12.12 -33.03 4.19
CA GLU A 410 -13.02 -33.27 5.30
C GLU A 410 -13.10 -32.01 6.17
N VAL A 411 -14.32 -31.51 6.42
CA VAL A 411 -14.60 -30.37 7.30
C VAL A 411 -15.45 -30.85 8.46
N LYS A 412 -14.98 -30.65 9.70
CA LYS A 412 -15.71 -30.90 10.93
C LYS A 412 -15.54 -29.72 11.88
N GLU A 413 -16.63 -29.16 12.37
CA GLU A 413 -16.62 -28.06 13.35
C GLU A 413 -15.64 -26.92 13.00
N SER A 414 -15.70 -26.44 11.75
CA SER A 414 -14.79 -25.40 11.19
C SER A 414 -13.30 -25.79 11.22
N GLN A 415 -13.02 -27.09 11.17
CA GLN A 415 -11.66 -27.63 11.04
C GLN A 415 -11.55 -28.45 9.76
N ILE A 416 -10.52 -28.16 8.98
CA ILE A 416 -10.11 -28.93 7.80
C ILE A 416 -8.99 -29.88 8.24
N THR A 417 -9.11 -31.15 7.85
CA THR A 417 -8.06 -32.15 8.02
C THR A 417 -7.46 -32.49 6.66
N ILE A 418 -6.15 -32.33 6.51
CA ILE A 418 -5.40 -32.71 5.30
C ILE A 418 -4.46 -33.83 5.68
N PRO A 419 -4.72 -35.08 5.22
CA PRO A 419 -3.84 -36.20 5.51
C PRO A 419 -2.41 -35.98 5.00
N SER A 420 -1.40 -36.32 5.80
CA SER A 420 0.00 -36.11 5.44
C SER A 420 0.40 -36.87 4.16
N ASP A 421 -0.10 -38.07 3.95
CA ASP A 421 0.14 -38.83 2.73
C ASP A 421 -0.48 -38.18 1.48
N PHE A 422 -1.63 -37.54 1.64
CA PHE A 422 -2.31 -36.84 0.55
C PHE A 422 -1.56 -35.60 0.10
N ILE A 423 -1.02 -34.82 1.05
CA ILE A 423 -0.37 -33.55 0.74
C ILE A 423 1.06 -33.73 0.20
N ARG A 424 1.71 -34.84 0.55
CA ARG A 424 3.11 -35.15 0.19
C ARG A 424 3.41 -35.06 -1.32
N ASP A 425 2.43 -35.39 -2.16
CA ASP A 425 2.55 -35.39 -3.62
C ASP A 425 2.10 -34.08 -4.27
N LYS A 426 1.60 -33.12 -3.49
CA LYS A 426 1.15 -31.82 -3.98
C LYS A 426 2.28 -30.81 -4.03
N LYS A 427 2.21 -29.84 -4.94
CA LYS A 427 3.26 -28.81 -5.07
C LYS A 427 2.77 -27.48 -4.52
N HIS A 428 2.10 -26.73 -5.35
CA HIS A 428 1.55 -25.40 -5.02
C HIS A 428 0.04 -25.50 -5.01
N SER A 429 -0.59 -25.28 -3.86
CA SER A 429 -2.02 -25.49 -3.68
C SER A 429 -2.65 -24.38 -2.90
N VAL A 430 -3.96 -24.17 -3.10
CA VAL A 430 -4.79 -23.26 -2.31
C VAL A 430 -6.01 -24.00 -1.79
N ILE A 431 -6.59 -23.51 -0.68
CA ILE A 431 -7.83 -24.07 -0.15
C ILE A 431 -8.98 -23.13 -0.51
N GLU A 432 -9.98 -23.71 -1.17
CA GLU A 432 -11.27 -23.05 -1.41
C GLU A 432 -12.28 -23.53 -0.37
N VAL A 433 -12.98 -22.60 0.24
CA VAL A 433 -14.13 -22.85 1.14
C VAL A 433 -15.42 -22.51 0.39
N CYS A 434 -16.42 -23.34 0.57
CA CYS A 434 -17.76 -23.16 -0.01
C CYS A 434 -18.80 -23.20 1.10
N CYS A 435 -19.69 -22.20 1.12
CA CYS A 435 -20.86 -22.14 1.98
C CYS A 435 -22.13 -22.25 1.12
N ARG A 436 -23.04 -23.18 1.48
CA ARG A 436 -24.34 -23.35 0.83
C ARG A 436 -25.45 -23.03 1.80
N PHE A 437 -26.39 -22.17 1.40
CA PHE A 437 -27.62 -21.84 2.14
C PHE A 437 -28.75 -21.47 1.17
N ASP A 438 -29.95 -21.92 1.44
CA ASP A 438 -31.17 -21.65 0.64
C ASP A 438 -31.00 -21.80 -0.89
N GLY A 439 -30.23 -22.81 -1.33
CA GLY A 439 -29.93 -23.05 -2.75
C GLY A 439 -28.87 -22.12 -3.36
N ILE A 440 -28.31 -21.24 -2.60
CA ILE A 440 -27.19 -20.34 -2.98
C ILE A 440 -25.86 -21.00 -2.59
N GLU A 441 -24.87 -20.86 -3.46
CA GLU A 441 -23.52 -21.34 -3.20
C GLU A 441 -22.55 -20.19 -3.30
N LYS A 442 -21.80 -19.92 -2.21
CA LYS A 442 -20.74 -18.94 -2.13
C LYS A 442 -19.40 -19.63 -1.98
N ARG A 443 -18.39 -19.15 -2.68
CA ARG A 443 -17.03 -19.71 -2.66
C ARG A 443 -16.00 -18.62 -2.44
N CYS A 444 -14.98 -18.90 -1.64
CA CYS A 444 -13.79 -18.06 -1.52
C CYS A 444 -12.55 -18.91 -1.30
N LEU A 445 -11.40 -18.32 -1.56
CA LEU A 445 -10.12 -18.92 -1.15
C LEU A 445 -9.88 -18.61 0.32
N LEU A 446 -9.46 -19.64 1.08
CA LEU A 446 -9.12 -19.49 2.50
C LEU A 446 -8.00 -18.48 2.66
N LYS A 447 -8.20 -17.50 3.54
CA LYS A 447 -7.25 -16.44 3.84
C LYS A 447 -6.37 -16.79 5.04
N ASN A 448 -5.14 -16.29 5.03
CA ASN A 448 -4.21 -16.43 6.14
C ASN A 448 -3.56 -15.08 6.44
N ARG A 449 -3.51 -14.68 7.70
CA ARG A 449 -2.84 -13.44 8.13
C ARG A 449 -1.42 -13.67 8.63
N HIS A 450 -1.08 -14.91 8.97
CA HIS A 450 0.22 -15.25 9.56
C HIS A 450 0.91 -16.34 8.75
N ARG A 451 2.21 -16.15 8.49
CA ARG A 451 3.03 -17.21 7.92
C ARG A 451 3.32 -18.25 8.98
N LYS A 452 3.26 -19.51 8.59
CA LYS A 452 3.60 -20.63 9.46
C LYS A 452 4.25 -21.74 8.61
N SER A 453 5.37 -22.27 9.06
CA SER A 453 5.97 -23.47 8.50
C SER A 453 5.71 -24.63 9.44
N ILE A 454 5.36 -25.78 8.89
CA ILE A 454 5.13 -27.03 9.62
C ILE A 454 6.13 -28.04 9.11
N GLU A 455 6.92 -28.61 10.02
CA GLU A 455 7.94 -29.61 9.69
C GLU A 455 7.39 -31.03 9.81
N PHE A 456 7.68 -31.86 8.80
CA PHE A 456 7.49 -33.29 8.79
C PHE A 456 8.85 -33.99 8.63
N GLU A 457 8.88 -35.31 8.77
CA GLU A 457 10.14 -36.10 8.72
C GLU A 457 10.90 -35.94 7.39
N ASP A 458 10.18 -35.86 6.27
CA ASP A 458 10.74 -35.88 4.90
C ASP A 458 10.36 -34.66 4.05
N PHE A 459 9.53 -33.74 4.58
CA PHE A 459 9.16 -32.49 3.92
C PHE A 459 8.80 -31.40 4.96
N TYR A 460 8.73 -30.16 4.53
CA TYR A 460 8.11 -29.08 5.27
C TYR A 460 7.06 -28.38 4.41
N LEU A 461 6.09 -27.82 5.07
CA LEU A 461 4.96 -27.16 4.47
C LEU A 461 4.99 -25.70 4.88
N ASP A 462 5.09 -24.82 3.91
CA ASP A 462 4.98 -23.38 4.12
C ASP A 462 3.57 -22.91 3.82
N LEU A 463 2.95 -22.32 4.84
CA LEU A 463 1.70 -21.60 4.72
C LEU A 463 2.02 -20.14 4.42
N ASN A 464 2.01 -19.80 3.15
CA ASN A 464 2.36 -18.48 2.66
C ASN A 464 1.15 -17.58 2.52
N ILE A 465 1.38 -16.27 2.65
CA ILE A 465 0.38 -15.23 2.42
C ILE A 465 0.62 -14.70 1.00
N GLY A 466 -0.29 -15.02 0.09
CA GLY A 466 -0.28 -14.42 -1.25
C GLY A 466 -0.97 -13.05 -1.30
N MET A 467 -1.09 -12.49 -2.49
CA MET A 467 -1.86 -11.27 -2.71
C MET A 467 -3.29 -11.43 -2.23
N ASN A 468 -3.86 -10.37 -1.61
CA ASN A 468 -5.19 -10.37 -0.99
C ASN A 468 -5.33 -11.36 0.19
N SER A 469 -4.25 -11.60 0.95
CA SER A 469 -4.21 -12.50 2.11
C SER A 469 -4.61 -13.96 1.82
N ARG A 470 -4.53 -14.41 0.57
CA ARG A 470 -4.84 -15.79 0.19
C ARG A 470 -3.81 -16.73 0.80
N LEU A 471 -4.28 -17.87 1.32
CA LEU A 471 -3.41 -18.94 1.76
C LEU A 471 -2.86 -19.69 0.54
N TYR A 472 -1.55 -19.76 0.45
CA TYR A 472 -0.84 -20.69 -0.44
C TYR A 472 -0.13 -21.74 0.41
N ILE A 473 -0.28 -22.99 0.00
CA ILE A 473 0.36 -24.13 0.62
C ILE A 473 1.48 -24.57 -0.32
N ASP A 474 2.71 -24.33 0.08
CA ASP A 474 3.90 -24.77 -0.64
C ASP A 474 4.52 -25.96 0.09
N ILE A 475 4.62 -27.09 -0.59
CA ILE A 475 5.21 -28.29 -0.06
C ILE A 475 6.62 -28.43 -0.61
N MET A 476 7.58 -28.41 0.29
CA MET A 476 8.97 -28.53 -0.06
C MET A 476 9.52 -29.83 0.51
N LYS A 477 10.01 -30.71 -0.35
CA LYS A 477 10.72 -31.91 0.10
C LYS A 477 11.90 -31.48 0.96
N ARG A 478 12.06 -32.14 2.10
CA ARG A 478 13.26 -32.00 2.92
C ARG A 478 14.44 -32.61 2.16
N THR A 479 14.93 -31.84 1.19
CA THR A 479 16.21 -32.18 0.57
C THR A 479 17.26 -31.47 1.38
N ASP A 480 18.29 -32.18 1.79
CA ASP A 480 19.50 -31.68 2.43
C ASP A 480 20.31 -30.70 1.53
N ASN A 481 19.70 -30.18 0.49
CA ASN A 481 20.28 -29.46 -0.65
C ASN A 481 20.15 -27.94 -0.55
N SER A 482 20.35 -27.39 0.64
CA SER A 482 20.47 -25.92 0.77
C SER A 482 21.86 -25.48 0.29
N ILE A 483 21.93 -24.38 -0.45
CA ILE A 483 23.17 -23.64 -0.67
C ILE A 483 23.36 -22.70 0.51
N VAL A 484 24.47 -22.81 1.19
CA VAL A 484 24.87 -21.85 2.20
C VAL A 484 26.05 -21.05 1.68
N ILE A 485 25.90 -19.79 1.43
CA ILE A 485 26.99 -18.89 1.04
C ILE A 485 27.77 -18.51 2.29
N ASN A 486 29.03 -18.91 2.32
CA ASN A 486 29.92 -18.72 3.46
C ASN A 486 30.92 -17.58 3.26
N ASP A 487 31.11 -17.14 2.03
CA ASP A 487 32.04 -16.08 1.69
C ASP A 487 31.52 -15.28 0.50
N ILE A 488 31.58 -13.96 0.61
CA ILE A 488 31.30 -13.02 -0.48
C ILE A 488 32.46 -12.05 -0.55
N HIS A 489 33.13 -11.96 -1.68
CA HIS A 489 34.20 -10.98 -1.88
C HIS A 489 34.04 -10.26 -3.22
N TYR A 490 34.51 -9.02 -3.25
CA TYR A 490 34.49 -8.20 -4.45
C TYR A 490 35.82 -8.30 -5.19
N LYS A 491 35.76 -8.62 -6.50
CA LYS A 491 36.96 -8.73 -7.34
C LYS A 491 36.63 -8.35 -8.79
N ASN A 492 37.44 -7.51 -9.39
CA ASN A 492 37.38 -7.14 -10.81
C ASN A 492 36.00 -6.66 -11.31
N GLY A 493 35.26 -5.89 -10.49
CA GLY A 493 33.95 -5.40 -10.88
C GLY A 493 32.79 -6.36 -10.62
N SER A 494 33.02 -7.47 -9.92
CA SER A 494 32.00 -8.45 -9.63
C SER A 494 32.02 -8.89 -8.17
N PHE A 495 30.84 -9.25 -7.62
CA PHE A 495 30.72 -9.96 -6.36
C PHE A 495 30.86 -11.46 -6.64
N VAL A 496 31.85 -12.07 -6.04
CA VAL A 496 32.09 -13.52 -6.12
C VAL A 496 31.54 -14.15 -4.85
N LEU A 497 30.50 -14.97 -4.99
CA LEU A 497 29.84 -15.67 -3.90
C LEU A 497 30.34 -17.11 -3.86
N ARG A 498 30.82 -17.57 -2.70
CA ARG A 498 31.26 -18.93 -2.47
C ARG A 498 30.44 -19.57 -1.37
N GLY A 499 30.01 -20.77 -1.61
CA GLY A 499 29.23 -21.55 -0.67
C GLY A 499 29.44 -23.04 -0.81
N THR A 500 28.69 -23.78 -0.03
CA THR A 500 28.67 -25.24 -0.05
C THR A 500 27.27 -25.75 -0.34
N SER A 501 27.18 -26.81 -1.12
CA SER A 501 25.98 -27.59 -1.35
C SER A 501 26.25 -29.06 -1.26
N LYS A 502 25.32 -29.85 -0.76
CA LYS A 502 25.50 -31.31 -0.57
C LYS A 502 25.28 -32.12 -1.83
N GLU A 503 24.55 -31.62 -2.82
CA GLU A 503 24.32 -32.29 -4.12
C GLU A 503 24.33 -31.29 -5.29
N GLY A 504 24.51 -31.77 -6.51
CA GLY A 504 24.59 -30.95 -7.72
C GLY A 504 23.34 -30.10 -7.91
N ILE A 505 23.57 -28.80 -8.03
CA ILE A 505 22.49 -27.78 -8.07
C ILE A 505 22.28 -27.34 -9.52
N GLY A 506 21.02 -27.15 -9.86
CA GLY A 506 20.63 -26.53 -11.11
C GLY A 506 20.87 -25.03 -11.15
N ASP A 507 20.51 -24.43 -12.26
CA ASP A 507 20.76 -23.03 -12.56
C ASP A 507 20.32 -22.07 -11.45
N VAL A 508 21.23 -21.21 -11.01
CA VAL A 508 20.98 -20.09 -10.10
C VAL A 508 20.83 -18.82 -10.94
N TYR A 509 19.91 -17.97 -10.56
CA TYR A 509 19.71 -16.66 -11.17
C TYR A 509 19.43 -15.59 -10.12
N ILE A 510 19.76 -14.35 -10.44
CA ILE A 510 19.29 -13.20 -9.68
C ILE A 510 18.08 -12.58 -10.38
N GLU A 511 17.11 -12.13 -9.62
CA GLU A 511 15.89 -11.55 -10.14
C GLU A 511 15.67 -10.19 -9.45
N ASN A 512 15.45 -9.16 -10.24
CA ASN A 512 15.01 -7.88 -9.72
C ASN A 512 13.57 -8.02 -9.21
N ILE A 513 13.33 -7.70 -7.94
CA ILE A 513 12.03 -7.91 -7.31
C ILE A 513 10.93 -6.98 -7.82
N ILE A 514 11.27 -5.99 -8.65
CA ILE A 514 10.35 -5.01 -9.20
C ILE A 514 10.16 -5.18 -10.70
N THR A 515 11.26 -5.22 -11.46
CA THR A 515 11.19 -5.33 -12.92
C THR A 515 11.07 -6.77 -13.39
N PHE A 516 11.35 -7.75 -12.51
CA PHE A 516 11.44 -9.18 -12.83
C PHE A 516 12.52 -9.53 -13.87
N ASP A 517 13.47 -8.61 -14.10
CA ASP A 517 14.62 -8.90 -14.93
C ASP A 517 15.46 -9.98 -14.27
N ARG A 518 15.89 -10.96 -15.07
CA ARG A 518 16.66 -12.11 -14.61
C ARG A 518 18.05 -12.12 -15.21
N ILE A 519 19.04 -12.38 -14.37
CA ILE A 519 20.43 -12.56 -14.75
C ILE A 519 20.83 -13.97 -14.33
N GLU A 520 21.20 -14.79 -15.31
CA GLU A 520 21.63 -16.18 -15.08
C GLU A 520 23.03 -16.19 -14.50
N CYS A 521 23.22 -16.96 -13.44
CA CYS A 521 24.51 -17.11 -12.76
C CYS A 521 25.05 -18.53 -13.03
N PRO A 522 26.02 -18.70 -13.91
CA PRO A 522 26.59 -20.02 -14.18
C PRO A 522 27.32 -20.60 -12.96
N LEU A 523 27.05 -21.85 -12.63
CA LEU A 523 27.63 -22.57 -11.51
C LEU A 523 28.89 -23.38 -11.94
N ASN A 524 29.92 -23.32 -11.11
CA ASN A 524 31.13 -24.14 -11.28
C ASN A 524 31.16 -25.29 -10.28
N HIS A 525 30.84 -26.52 -10.76
CA HIS A 525 31.04 -27.84 -10.14
C HIS A 525 30.41 -28.22 -8.78
N ALA A 526 30.15 -29.55 -8.62
CA ALA A 526 29.50 -30.13 -7.44
C ALA A 526 30.36 -30.04 -6.16
N GLY A 527 29.75 -29.64 -5.05
CA GLY A 527 30.33 -29.56 -3.70
C GLY A 527 30.71 -28.17 -3.24
N GLU A 528 31.43 -27.41 -4.05
CA GLU A 528 31.67 -25.97 -3.85
C GLU A 528 30.88 -25.17 -4.89
N VAL A 529 30.04 -24.25 -4.43
CA VAL A 529 29.28 -23.37 -5.29
C VAL A 529 29.98 -22.03 -5.38
N THR A 530 30.35 -21.63 -6.60
CA THR A 530 30.86 -20.27 -6.84
C THR A 530 30.10 -19.67 -8.01
N PHE A 531 29.58 -18.46 -7.83
CA PHE A 531 29.00 -17.69 -8.91
C PHE A 531 29.34 -16.19 -8.76
N GLU A 532 29.31 -15.48 -9.86
CA GLU A 532 29.68 -14.08 -9.93
C GLU A 532 28.46 -13.25 -10.31
N ILE A 533 28.30 -12.10 -9.65
CA ILE A 533 27.30 -11.09 -9.95
C ILE A 533 28.05 -9.81 -10.29
N SER A 534 27.91 -9.30 -11.51
CA SER A 534 28.54 -8.05 -11.91
C SER A 534 27.95 -6.87 -11.13
N GLU A 535 28.82 -5.95 -10.70
CA GLU A 535 28.35 -4.69 -10.08
C GLU A 535 27.48 -3.89 -11.06
N SER A 536 27.79 -3.90 -12.36
CA SER A 536 26.99 -3.23 -13.38
C SER A 536 25.56 -3.77 -13.44
N ASP A 537 25.40 -5.10 -13.28
CA ASP A 537 24.08 -5.74 -13.31
C ASP A 537 23.18 -5.31 -12.14
N LEU A 538 23.80 -4.95 -11.00
CA LEU A 538 23.09 -4.45 -9.82
C LEU A 538 22.81 -2.94 -9.86
N GLN A 539 23.54 -2.19 -10.70
CA GLN A 539 23.42 -0.74 -10.80
C GLN A 539 22.33 -0.29 -11.78
N ASP A 540 21.98 -1.11 -12.79
CA ASP A 540 20.99 -0.78 -13.81
C ASP A 540 19.54 -0.83 -13.33
N ALA A 541 19.28 -1.27 -12.11
CA ALA A 541 17.92 -1.33 -11.59
C ALA A 541 17.57 -0.06 -10.80
N ALA A 542 16.51 0.58 -11.21
CA ALA A 542 15.93 1.72 -10.50
C ALA A 542 15.43 1.37 -9.10
N VAL A 543 15.08 0.11 -8.89
CA VAL A 543 14.86 -0.43 -7.54
C VAL A 543 16.02 -1.33 -7.22
N LYS A 544 16.82 -0.89 -6.32
CA LYS A 544 18.12 -1.46 -5.93
C LYS A 544 17.98 -2.72 -5.08
N LYS A 545 17.07 -3.64 -5.47
CA LYS A 545 16.79 -4.88 -4.75
C LYS A 545 16.67 -6.06 -5.68
N TRP A 546 17.44 -7.09 -5.37
CA TRP A 546 17.53 -8.32 -6.12
C TRP A 546 17.38 -9.52 -5.17
N GLU A 547 16.77 -10.60 -5.64
CA GLU A 547 16.75 -11.88 -4.95
C GLU A 547 17.59 -12.90 -5.70
N ILE A 548 18.38 -13.69 -4.96
CA ILE A 548 19.08 -14.84 -5.53
C ILE A 548 18.16 -16.06 -5.42
N ASN A 549 17.85 -16.67 -6.55
CA ASN A 549 16.92 -17.77 -6.69
C ASN A 549 17.57 -18.96 -7.39
N SER A 550 17.00 -20.16 -7.21
CA SER A 550 17.34 -21.36 -7.97
C SER A 550 16.09 -21.91 -8.65
N ARG A 551 16.18 -22.31 -9.93
CA ARG A 551 15.05 -22.92 -10.67
C ARG A 551 14.61 -24.26 -10.09
N GLN A 552 15.55 -25.05 -9.57
CA GLN A 552 15.24 -26.35 -9.00
C GLN A 552 14.80 -26.32 -7.55
N TYR A 553 15.26 -25.34 -6.79
CA TYR A 553 15.05 -25.26 -5.34
C TYR A 553 14.77 -23.82 -4.94
N PRO A 554 13.58 -23.27 -5.30
CA PRO A 554 13.18 -21.96 -4.85
C PRO A 554 13.14 -21.96 -3.31
N ASN A 555 13.86 -21.06 -2.65
CA ASN A 555 13.95 -20.92 -1.19
C ASN A 555 15.01 -21.76 -0.46
N SER A 556 16.06 -22.19 -1.14
CA SER A 556 17.15 -22.99 -0.53
C SER A 556 18.51 -22.31 -0.50
N ILE A 557 18.57 -20.99 -0.76
CA ILE A 557 19.83 -20.23 -0.79
C ILE A 557 19.86 -19.27 0.39
N SER A 558 20.92 -19.33 1.19
CA SER A 558 21.12 -18.45 2.34
C SER A 558 22.57 -18.00 2.47
N VAL A 559 22.81 -16.88 3.14
CA VAL A 559 24.14 -16.48 3.62
C VAL A 559 24.33 -16.95 5.06
N SER A 560 25.56 -17.40 5.40
CA SER A 560 25.90 -17.80 6.78
C SER A 560 25.78 -16.62 7.76
N GLU A 561 26.10 -15.43 7.28
CA GLU A 561 25.97 -14.15 8.00
C GLU A 561 25.70 -13.02 7.00
N PRO A 562 25.14 -11.88 7.39
CA PRO A 562 24.99 -10.73 6.51
C PRO A 562 26.33 -10.19 6.04
N PHE A 563 26.47 -9.91 4.74
CA PHE A 563 27.65 -9.28 4.16
C PHE A 563 27.32 -7.85 3.71
N GLU A 564 28.21 -6.91 3.96
CA GLU A 564 28.06 -5.52 3.57
C GLU A 564 29.31 -5.01 2.83
N PHE A 565 29.08 -4.30 1.73
CA PHE A 565 30.11 -3.69 0.91
C PHE A 565 29.78 -2.22 0.66
N TYR A 566 30.81 -1.37 0.67
CA TYR A 566 30.69 0.05 0.37
C TYR A 566 31.45 0.35 -0.91
N ARG A 567 30.74 0.79 -1.95
CA ARG A 567 31.30 1.06 -3.28
C ARG A 567 30.60 2.21 -3.98
N ASN A 568 31.35 3.11 -4.61
CA ASN A 568 30.86 4.18 -5.49
C ASN A 568 29.61 4.90 -4.95
N HIS A 569 29.64 5.30 -3.68
CA HIS A 569 28.49 5.89 -2.96
C HIS A 569 27.28 4.96 -2.80
N SER A 570 27.50 3.66 -2.86
CA SER A 570 26.47 2.66 -2.57
C SER A 570 26.90 1.74 -1.43
N LYS A 571 25.92 1.36 -0.61
CA LYS A 571 26.00 0.31 0.39
C LYS A 571 25.28 -0.91 -0.13
N ILE A 572 26.00 -1.96 -0.47
CA ILE A 572 25.45 -3.21 -0.99
C ILE A 572 25.41 -4.24 0.14
N ARG A 573 24.24 -4.77 0.44
CA ARG A 573 24.03 -5.75 1.51
C ARG A 573 23.48 -7.04 0.94
N PHE A 574 24.03 -8.17 1.41
CA PHE A 574 23.51 -9.51 1.17
C PHE A 574 22.95 -10.05 2.47
N ILE A 575 21.66 -10.20 2.57
CA ILE A 575 20.96 -10.60 3.80
C ILE A 575 19.99 -11.75 3.54
N ASN A 576 19.76 -12.57 4.56
CA ASN A 576 18.73 -13.58 4.47
C ASN A 576 17.34 -12.93 4.57
N SER A 577 16.52 -13.22 3.56
CA SER A 577 15.12 -12.84 3.54
C SER A 577 14.29 -14.03 3.10
N ARG A 578 13.56 -14.66 4.02
CA ARG A 578 12.61 -15.74 3.71
C ARG A 578 13.22 -16.92 2.95
N ASN A 579 14.35 -17.44 3.40
CA ASN A 579 15.10 -18.51 2.75
C ASN A 579 15.67 -18.18 1.35
N LYS A 580 15.84 -16.93 1.06
CA LYS A 580 16.53 -16.40 -0.13
C LYS A 580 17.54 -15.35 0.30
N ILE A 581 18.51 -15.08 -0.53
CA ILE A 581 19.42 -13.96 -0.33
C ILE A 581 18.80 -12.73 -1.01
N LEU A 582 18.54 -11.71 -0.23
CA LEU A 582 18.16 -10.39 -0.73
C LEU A 582 19.44 -9.56 -0.89
N ILE A 583 19.62 -8.97 -2.06
CA ILE A 583 20.66 -8.00 -2.34
C ILE A 583 20.04 -6.61 -2.30
N GLU A 584 20.45 -5.80 -1.36
CA GLU A 584 20.05 -4.39 -1.26
C GLU A 584 21.21 -3.51 -1.69
N ASN A 585 20.97 -2.60 -2.62
CA ASN A 585 21.93 -1.61 -3.07
C ASN A 585 21.40 -0.22 -2.77
N ASP A 586 21.73 0.30 -1.58
CA ASP A 586 21.34 1.64 -1.13
C ASP A 586 22.41 2.67 -1.52
N VAL A 587 22.02 3.85 -1.97
CA VAL A 587 22.95 4.97 -2.15
C VAL A 587 23.54 5.30 -0.78
N TYR A 588 24.85 5.21 -0.66
CA TYR A 588 25.56 5.51 0.57
C TYR A 588 26.12 6.93 0.52
N ASN A 589 25.64 7.78 1.39
CA ASN A 589 26.24 9.08 1.64
C ASN A 589 26.93 9.06 3.01
N PRO A 590 28.29 8.97 3.06
CA PRO A 590 29.02 8.95 4.33
C PRO A 590 28.84 10.22 5.16
N ILE A 591 28.45 11.33 4.54
CA ILE A 591 28.20 12.61 5.22
C ILE A 591 26.84 12.52 5.94
N GLU A 592 25.80 11.98 5.32
CA GLU A 592 24.48 11.80 5.94
C GLU A 592 24.52 10.82 7.13
N GLU A 593 25.28 9.71 7.00
CA GLU A 593 25.45 8.78 8.12
C GLU A 593 26.23 9.41 9.28
N LEU A 594 27.23 10.24 8.98
CA LEU A 594 27.97 11.00 9.98
C LEU A 594 27.07 12.04 10.66
N ASP A 595 26.22 12.72 9.90
CA ASP A 595 25.28 13.71 10.43
C ASP A 595 24.16 13.05 11.25
N ALA A 596 23.65 11.90 10.81
CA ALA A 596 22.69 11.09 11.58
C ALA A 596 23.31 10.59 12.89
N LEU A 597 24.55 10.09 12.86
CA LEU A 597 25.29 9.67 14.05
C LEU A 597 25.59 10.84 14.99
N ASN A 598 25.92 12.00 14.45
CA ASN A 598 26.14 13.23 15.22
C ASN A 598 24.83 13.71 15.87
N SER A 599 23.72 13.63 15.16
CA SER A 599 22.38 13.97 15.68
C SER A 599 21.99 13.03 16.83
N GLN A 600 22.13 11.72 16.66
CA GLN A 600 21.90 10.72 17.73
C GLN A 600 22.82 10.95 18.94
N ASN A 601 24.07 11.27 18.69
CA ASN A 601 25.03 11.55 19.77
C ASN A 601 24.66 12.82 20.56
N ASN A 602 24.12 13.84 19.89
CA ASN A 602 23.62 15.05 20.54
C ASN A 602 22.35 14.78 21.36
N GLU A 603 21.46 13.95 20.85
CA GLU A 603 20.26 13.53 21.58
C GLU A 603 20.61 12.71 22.83
N LEU A 604 21.53 11.75 22.71
CA LEU A 604 22.06 10.99 23.86
C LEU A 604 22.73 11.87 24.90
N LYS A 605 23.51 12.88 24.46
CA LYS A 605 24.11 13.87 25.38
C LYS A 605 23.05 14.67 26.12
N SER A 606 21.95 15.04 25.45
CA SER A 606 20.83 15.73 26.07
C SER A 606 20.13 14.86 27.11
N GLN A 607 19.88 13.57 26.79
CA GLN A 607 19.32 12.60 27.72
C GLN A 607 20.22 12.37 28.95
N ILE A 608 21.53 12.24 28.74
CA ILE A 608 22.51 12.11 29.83
C ILE A 608 22.49 13.36 30.74
N SER A 609 22.37 14.55 30.15
CA SER A 609 22.28 15.81 30.91
C SER A 609 21.01 15.86 31.77
N SER A 610 19.88 15.43 31.22
CA SER A 610 18.60 15.34 31.93
C SER A 610 18.68 14.36 33.10
N LEU A 611 19.21 13.15 32.86
CA LEU A 611 19.38 12.12 33.89
C LEU A 611 20.32 12.56 35.01
N ASN A 612 21.39 13.28 34.68
CA ASN A 612 22.29 13.87 35.67
C ASN A 612 21.59 14.94 36.52
N GLY A 613 20.70 15.72 35.94
CA GLY A 613 19.84 16.67 36.66
C GLY A 613 18.87 15.97 37.63
N GLU A 614 18.24 14.89 37.21
CA GLU A 614 17.36 14.07 38.08
C GLU A 614 18.15 13.39 39.22
N LYS A 615 19.32 12.83 38.91
CA LYS A 615 20.24 12.27 39.87
C LYS A 615 20.61 13.29 40.94
N SER A 616 20.95 14.51 40.55
CA SER A 616 21.30 15.59 41.52
C SER A 616 20.13 15.96 42.42
N LYS A 617 18.89 15.97 41.88
CA LYS A 617 17.66 16.18 42.67
C LYS A 617 17.45 15.05 43.71
N LEU A 618 17.61 13.79 43.26
CA LEU A 618 17.49 12.63 44.12
C LEU A 618 18.56 12.57 45.24
N ASP A 619 19.81 12.96 44.91
CA ASP A 619 20.89 13.06 45.90
C ASP A 619 20.60 14.15 46.95
N SER A 620 20.04 15.28 46.52
CA SER A 620 19.64 16.35 47.43
C SER A 620 18.51 15.92 48.36
N GLU A 621 17.51 15.20 47.85
CA GLU A 621 16.41 14.69 48.64
C GLU A 621 16.86 13.58 49.59
N ASN A 622 17.75 12.71 49.16
CA ASN A 622 18.33 11.66 50.01
C ASN A 622 19.15 12.27 51.17
N ASN A 623 19.87 13.35 50.93
CA ASN A 623 20.59 14.08 51.97
C ASN A 623 19.62 14.77 52.96
N ARG A 624 18.51 15.33 52.49
CA ARG A 624 17.44 15.88 53.34
C ARG A 624 16.83 14.80 54.23
N LEU A 625 16.46 13.65 53.64
CA LEU A 625 15.90 12.52 54.35
C LEU A 625 16.87 11.93 55.40
N LYS A 626 18.19 11.87 55.07
CA LYS A 626 19.21 11.44 56.04
C LYS A 626 19.27 12.39 57.25
N LYS A 627 19.16 13.71 57.04
CA LYS A 627 19.14 14.72 58.11
C LYS A 627 17.88 14.59 58.96
N GLU A 628 16.70 14.48 58.33
CA GLU A 628 15.43 14.27 59.03
C GLU A 628 15.45 12.97 59.87
N ASN A 629 16.03 11.89 59.34
CA ASN A 629 16.19 10.63 60.05
C ASN A 629 17.16 10.74 61.26
N ALA A 630 18.23 11.51 61.14
CA ALA A 630 19.16 11.78 62.21
C ALA A 630 18.45 12.58 63.33
N GLU A 631 17.70 13.65 62.98
CA GLU A 631 16.93 14.44 63.94
C GLU A 631 15.85 13.61 64.63
N MET A 632 15.17 12.70 63.91
CA MET A 632 14.18 11.79 64.48
C MET A 632 14.81 10.80 65.45
N ASN A 633 15.98 10.25 65.11
CA ASN A 633 16.73 9.34 65.99
C ASN A 633 17.19 10.05 67.27
N GLU A 634 17.60 11.31 67.19
CA GLU A 634 17.95 12.12 68.36
C GLU A 634 16.73 12.37 69.23
N ARG A 635 15.57 12.70 68.66
CA ARG A 635 14.29 12.84 69.43
C ARG A 635 13.89 11.53 70.09
N ILE A 636 14.03 10.39 69.41
CA ILE A 636 13.77 9.07 70.00
C ILE A 636 14.72 8.78 71.20
N SER A 637 16.00 9.13 71.03
CA SER A 637 17.00 8.97 72.13
C SER A 637 16.67 9.83 73.35
N GLN A 638 16.32 11.13 73.07
CA GLN A 638 15.86 12.02 74.16
C GLN A 638 14.58 11.52 74.84
N PHE A 639 13.64 10.96 74.09
CA PHE A 639 12.41 10.40 74.62
C PHE A 639 12.68 9.15 75.44
N LYS A 640 13.59 8.28 75.01
CA LYS A 640 14.02 7.11 75.72
C LYS A 640 14.74 7.47 77.07
N SER A 641 15.63 8.47 77.04
CA SER A 641 16.33 8.96 78.23
C SER A 641 15.36 9.58 79.24
N ARG A 642 14.39 10.40 78.80
CA ARG A 642 13.34 10.95 79.66
C ARG A 642 12.44 9.86 80.32
N LYS A 643 12.15 8.80 79.55
CA LYS A 643 11.38 7.65 80.13
C LYS A 643 12.19 6.84 81.15
N VAL A 644 13.48 6.64 80.84
CA VAL A 644 14.38 5.94 81.83
C VAL A 644 14.54 6.75 83.10
N VAL A 645 14.72 8.07 83.02
CA VAL A 645 14.80 8.98 84.12
C VAL A 645 13.49 8.93 85.01
N LYS A 646 12.32 9.02 84.37
CA LYS A 646 11.01 8.93 85.03
C LYS A 646 10.77 7.56 85.68
N ILE A 647 11.28 6.48 85.12
CA ILE A 647 11.20 5.14 85.72
C ILE A 647 12.16 5.02 86.93
N ALA A 648 13.38 5.57 86.77
CA ALA A 648 14.35 5.61 87.84
C ALA A 648 13.88 6.45 89.05
N ASP A 649 13.24 7.60 88.79
CA ASP A 649 12.64 8.46 89.80
C ASP A 649 11.44 7.79 90.50
N LYS A 650 10.63 6.98 89.81
CA LYS A 650 9.55 6.17 90.40
C LYS A 650 10.08 4.99 91.24
N LEU A 651 11.24 4.43 90.91
CA LEU A 651 11.89 3.36 91.65
C LEU A 651 12.64 3.85 92.91
N LYS A 652 12.93 5.15 93.02
CA LYS A 652 13.55 5.75 94.24
C LYS A 652 12.51 6.21 95.26
N LEU A 653 11.22 6.09 94.96
CA LEU A 653 10.11 6.49 95.83
C LEU A 653 9.38 5.30 96.46
N ASN A 654 9.99 4.09 96.45
CA ASN A 654 9.57 2.95 97.22
C ASN A 654 10.65 2.51 98.15
#